data_3dac23004d418d904f79511543808893
#
_entry.id   3dac23004d418d904f79511543808893
#
_cell.length_a   1.000
_cell.length_b   1.000
_cell.length_c   1.000
_cell.angle_alpha   90.00
_cell.angle_beta   90.00
_cell.angle_gamma   90.00
#
_symmetry.space_group_name_H-M   'P 1'
#
loop_
_entity.id
_entity.type
_entity.pdbx_description
1 polymer ?
#
loop_
_entity_poly.entity_id
_entity_poly.type
_entity_poly.pdbx_seq_one_letter_code
_entity_poly.pdbx_strand_id
1 'polypeptide(L)'
;MKRFAALALICALIITTLTGCGQASVKQNDLPDAEFTGGEYGLSVAVLYNGESNDGVWEDTFSRLEQPLLLGLEADAVDVSGGYGLSGYDILYLDESIMTASGADTLRDEIVAFAENGGAVYCTNGFYDFFPAEFFGAESFAGVESYPYYLEYPEVSADLQDIQDITRDFYTLYEAYAGFPELEGLDRGVGMVPDTAVTIASKNGLSLSAVNAYGEGWVFFCSGLLPNPYYTLGTSLENRTDEQRMLSDTALSAARILENSFASFVAKRTAGYSVWRVFGSHGNPVMSWELHFEEITGFENGSGVAFAELLEDYRQIPSYTLIRNSYTWFLRAETVTSLLGRSGDSMSFAMDLNESAYSSGTHTAAGDGWLTLYEVENGGSYFVDDTQYDQRAYPCVVDLDGDGVLDIVAGSADGGIYFFKGAGYDGRIKTEEAVKLGSVESYSAPVVCDVDGDGELDILSGAADGSLYLLRGLGGQSFASAELWLETALTGQALPDVGDIDGDGKADLVLGSNEGRLFVYYGTSSKRLSVDASTELTALGVEGSWLAPRVFDLDGDGLNDLAVGTFDGYVARLINNGSGFDNAGYIELDETNYKGNYNAKFGNNCVPCFADVNGDGITDLVCGSLEYGMNYPIDSEYFPYRAELQAQLNYFKEHGYYVGMHFYTNDSASDSREDWEIEHHLGAMASYGLNTSGIGANQHTWYTSGNSPTQSFLNLWDVGILFNTGFAAPNDPNPYPQTSARNVISLPFYLTVDGERTILLQNCSTLPYSDSAWTDISARWDMPVAVYYHCDFTVGNEDNTRADIEKVEAFRQQHGYSFVMENQLAYAVAAAYNQTLNVRDGSGEGFDITLTAGAENNLAALYDGDYQTSTGAKISLGEALSGMDIVTDADVWHRDGNELYVSLNRPVRVYAAQEEQSAGTHLTRVNLPAMISSDDAGASVKFSEGGLMEVAVSGDAYTTSEGWAYSKTESGETLFTCYDASPRTINITFGEEA
;
A
#
# COMPACT_ATOMS: atom_id res chain seq x y z
N MET A 1 39.93 45.67 15.69
CA MET A 1 40.25 45.10 17.01
C MET A 1 39.13 45.23 18.06
N LYS A 2 38.32 46.28 18.10
CA LYS A 2 37.21 46.36 19.11
C LYS A 2 36.00 45.43 18.83
N ARG A 3 35.80 44.95 17.61
CA ARG A 3 34.73 43.99 17.29
C ARG A 3 35.11 42.54 17.56
N PHE A 4 36.41 42.21 17.53
CA PHE A 4 36.88 40.89 17.89
C PHE A 4 36.88 40.64 19.40
N ALA A 5 37.11 41.64 20.21
CA ALA A 5 37.07 41.54 21.67
C ALA A 5 35.63 41.38 22.18
N ALA A 6 34.62 41.94 21.52
CA ALA A 6 33.21 41.76 21.89
C ALA A 6 32.69 40.36 21.52
N LEU A 7 33.16 39.80 20.39
CA LEU A 7 32.76 38.43 19.99
C LEU A 7 33.40 37.37 20.91
N ALA A 8 34.65 37.59 21.30
CA ALA A 8 35.33 36.70 22.26
C ALA A 8 34.71 36.73 23.68
N LEU A 9 34.19 37.91 24.09
CA LEU A 9 33.53 38.08 25.39
C LEU A 9 32.12 37.45 25.36
N ILE A 10 31.40 37.50 24.22
CA ILE A 10 30.10 36.86 24.05
C ILE A 10 30.27 35.33 23.97
N CYS A 11 31.27 34.81 23.27
CA CYS A 11 31.60 33.40 23.27
C CYS A 11 32.04 32.90 24.64
N ALA A 12 32.81 33.69 25.41
CA ALA A 12 33.19 33.34 26.79
C ALA A 12 32.01 33.40 27.76
N LEU A 13 31.03 34.31 27.57
CA LEU A 13 29.81 34.35 28.38
C LEU A 13 28.85 33.21 28.01
N ILE A 14 28.79 32.80 26.76
CA ILE A 14 27.98 31.64 26.32
C ILE A 14 28.57 30.33 26.84
N ILE A 15 29.91 30.20 26.87
CA ILE A 15 30.59 29.04 27.43
C ILE A 15 30.47 28.99 28.96
N THR A 16 30.39 30.12 29.65
CA THR A 16 30.22 30.13 31.13
C THR A 16 28.77 30.03 31.60
N THR A 17 27.78 30.27 30.70
CA THR A 17 26.38 30.01 31.00
C THR A 17 25.94 28.59 30.63
N LEU A 18 26.71 27.89 29.78
CA LEU A 18 26.47 26.47 29.44
C LEU A 18 27.13 25.49 30.44
N THR A 19 28.01 26.00 31.35
CA THR A 19 28.62 25.15 32.40
C THR A 19 27.92 25.22 33.74
N GLY A 20 26.72 25.78 33.81
CA GLY A 20 25.97 25.98 35.07
C GLY A 20 24.72 25.16 35.27
N CYS A 21 24.26 24.40 34.29
CA CYS A 21 23.33 23.30 34.52
C CYS A 21 24.16 22.01 34.56
N GLY A 22 24.55 21.61 35.73
CA GLY A 22 25.02 20.24 35.94
C GLY A 22 23.86 19.29 35.55
N GLN A 23 23.88 18.76 34.37
CA GLN A 23 23.13 17.55 34.07
C GLN A 23 23.64 16.53 35.10
N ALA A 24 22.77 16.12 36.00
CA ALA A 24 23.07 14.94 36.82
C ALA A 24 23.23 13.79 35.81
N SER A 25 24.48 13.37 35.59
CA SER A 25 24.71 12.17 34.78
C SER A 25 24.10 10.99 35.54
N VAL A 26 23.30 10.19 34.83
CA VAL A 26 22.83 8.92 35.38
C VAL A 26 24.08 8.10 35.77
N LYS A 27 24.05 7.57 36.98
CA LYS A 27 25.11 6.67 37.43
C LYS A 27 25.00 5.40 36.57
N GLN A 28 26.08 5.09 35.84
CA GLN A 28 26.18 3.85 35.09
C GLN A 28 26.60 2.72 36.04
N ASN A 29 25.77 1.71 36.09
CA ASN A 29 26.12 0.46 36.82
C ASN A 29 26.33 -0.63 35.76
N ASP A 30 27.15 -1.59 36.09
CA ASP A 30 27.38 -2.78 35.27
C ASP A 30 26.50 -3.92 35.77
N LEU A 31 26.04 -4.78 34.86
CA LEU A 31 25.41 -6.03 35.25
C LEU A 31 26.46 -6.95 35.92
N PRO A 32 26.03 -7.88 36.77
CA PRO A 32 26.89 -8.96 37.20
C PRO A 32 27.55 -9.67 36.00
N ASP A 33 28.80 -10.10 36.15
CA ASP A 33 29.51 -10.84 35.10
C ASP A 33 28.64 -12.01 34.61
N ALA A 34 28.59 -12.20 33.29
CA ALA A 34 27.85 -13.29 32.67
C ALA A 34 28.67 -14.58 32.82
N GLU A 35 28.10 -15.59 33.46
CA GLU A 35 28.67 -16.92 33.56
C GLU A 35 27.88 -17.89 32.64
N PHE A 36 28.59 -18.56 31.73
CA PHE A 36 27.97 -19.61 30.91
C PHE A 36 27.72 -20.84 31.77
N THR A 37 26.49 -21.19 32.03
CA THR A 37 26.08 -22.29 32.91
C THR A 37 25.69 -23.57 32.15
N GLY A 38 25.54 -23.51 30.81
CA GLY A 38 25.19 -24.68 29.99
C GLY A 38 23.75 -25.15 30.24
N GLY A 39 22.80 -24.25 30.41
CA GLY A 39 21.36 -24.58 30.55
C GLY A 39 20.75 -25.03 29.24
N GLU A 40 19.62 -25.76 29.31
CA GLU A 40 18.78 -26.04 28.13
C GLU A 40 18.27 -24.72 27.56
N TYR A 41 18.30 -24.57 26.23
CA TYR A 41 17.75 -23.42 25.53
C TYR A 41 16.25 -23.54 25.40
N GLY A 42 15.54 -22.51 25.79
CA GLY A 42 14.08 -22.35 25.69
C GLY A 42 13.59 -21.43 26.77
N LEU A 43 12.52 -20.71 26.51
CA LEU A 43 11.90 -19.77 27.43
C LEU A 43 10.40 -19.99 27.49
N SER A 44 9.90 -20.19 28.70
CA SER A 44 8.47 -20.24 28.98
C SER A 44 8.03 -18.90 29.59
N VAL A 45 7.11 -18.21 28.94
CA VAL A 45 6.71 -16.85 29.35
C VAL A 45 5.21 -16.79 29.66
N ALA A 46 4.82 -15.94 30.63
CA ALA A 46 3.44 -15.66 30.94
C ALA A 46 3.14 -14.17 30.79
N VAL A 47 2.03 -13.86 30.16
CA VAL A 47 1.39 -12.54 30.19
C VAL A 47 0.35 -12.56 31.30
N LEU A 48 0.61 -11.85 32.41
CA LEU A 48 -0.31 -11.80 33.54
C LEU A 48 -1.33 -10.70 33.38
N TYR A 49 -2.60 -11.01 33.50
CA TYR A 49 -3.70 -10.05 33.40
C TYR A 49 -4.82 -10.37 34.40
N ASN A 50 -5.70 -9.39 34.65
CA ASN A 50 -6.89 -9.56 35.47
C ASN A 50 -8.14 -9.68 34.59
N GLY A 51 -8.65 -10.87 34.39
CA GLY A 51 -9.85 -11.14 33.58
C GLY A 51 -11.16 -10.52 34.09
N GLU A 52 -11.18 -9.97 35.34
CA GLU A 52 -12.31 -9.18 35.84
C GLU A 52 -12.23 -7.68 35.47
N SER A 53 -11.09 -7.23 34.90
CA SER A 53 -10.89 -5.84 34.47
C SER A 53 -10.93 -5.76 32.94
N ASN A 54 -11.67 -4.77 32.42
CA ASN A 54 -11.68 -4.48 30.98
C ASN A 54 -10.66 -3.39 30.56
N ASP A 55 -9.77 -3.00 31.47
CA ASP A 55 -8.88 -1.85 31.26
C ASP A 55 -7.46 -2.24 30.79
N GLY A 56 -7.21 -3.52 30.49
CA GLY A 56 -5.90 -4.03 30.11
C GLY A 56 -5.65 -4.09 28.61
N VAL A 57 -4.39 -4.08 28.24
CA VAL A 57 -3.89 -4.30 26.86
C VAL A 57 -3.13 -5.64 26.74
N TRP A 58 -3.39 -6.57 27.65
CA TRP A 58 -2.68 -7.84 27.74
C TRP A 58 -2.83 -8.70 26.46
N GLU A 59 -3.98 -8.60 25.78
CA GLU A 59 -4.25 -9.31 24.54
C GLU A 59 -3.26 -8.91 23.45
N ASP A 60 -2.93 -7.63 23.39
CA ASP A 60 -1.96 -7.12 22.43
C ASP A 60 -0.55 -7.66 22.71
N THR A 61 -0.14 -7.64 23.98
CA THR A 61 1.16 -8.21 24.43
C THR A 61 1.21 -9.72 24.17
N PHE A 62 0.14 -10.43 24.50
CA PHE A 62 0.05 -11.86 24.26
C PHE A 62 0.10 -12.19 22.75
N SER A 63 -0.66 -11.50 21.91
CA SER A 63 -0.65 -11.69 20.46
C SER A 63 0.75 -11.49 19.84
N ARG A 64 1.52 -10.51 20.34
CA ARG A 64 2.90 -10.31 19.90
C ARG A 64 3.86 -11.42 20.34
N LEU A 65 3.65 -12.01 21.52
CA LEU A 65 4.49 -13.09 22.07
C LEU A 65 4.03 -14.48 21.59
N GLU A 66 2.76 -14.65 21.22
CA GLU A 66 2.24 -15.88 20.61
C GLU A 66 2.86 -16.14 19.22
N GLN A 67 3.29 -15.08 18.54
CA GLN A 67 4.04 -15.15 17.29
C GLN A 67 5.48 -14.63 17.50
N PRO A 68 6.31 -15.32 18.30
CA PRO A 68 7.57 -14.77 18.76
C PRO A 68 8.59 -14.64 17.64
N LEU A 69 9.46 -13.62 17.76
CA LEU A 69 10.64 -13.48 16.91
C LEU A 69 11.79 -14.38 17.37
N LEU A 70 11.75 -14.82 18.62
CA LEU A 70 12.69 -15.79 19.17
C LEU A 70 12.21 -17.22 18.94
N LEU A 71 13.07 -18.05 18.43
CA LEU A 71 12.86 -19.49 18.40
C LEU A 71 13.04 -20.08 19.79
N GLY A 72 12.17 -20.99 20.21
CA GLY A 72 12.17 -21.61 21.54
C GLY A 72 11.49 -20.77 22.62
N LEU A 73 10.71 -19.73 22.27
CA LEU A 73 9.86 -19.01 23.21
C LEU A 73 8.43 -19.55 23.11
N GLU A 74 7.85 -19.92 24.29
CA GLU A 74 6.46 -20.35 24.42
C GLU A 74 5.71 -19.39 25.35
N ALA A 75 4.56 -18.84 24.90
CA ALA A 75 3.80 -17.84 25.63
C ALA A 75 2.45 -18.38 26.09
N ASP A 76 2.09 -18.08 27.36
CA ASP A 76 0.79 -18.33 27.94
C ASP A 76 0.14 -17.04 28.42
N ALA A 77 -1.20 -16.88 28.25
CA ALA A 77 -1.97 -15.84 28.89
C ALA A 77 -2.53 -16.36 30.24
N VAL A 78 -2.24 -15.67 31.34
CA VAL A 78 -2.56 -16.11 32.70
C VAL A 78 -3.48 -15.13 33.40
N ASP A 79 -4.75 -15.48 33.57
CA ASP A 79 -5.73 -14.72 34.33
C ASP A 79 -5.50 -14.89 35.85
N VAL A 80 -5.07 -13.80 36.50
CA VAL A 80 -4.84 -13.78 37.94
C VAL A 80 -6.11 -13.63 38.78
N SER A 81 -7.27 -13.37 38.19
CA SER A 81 -8.56 -13.35 38.90
C SER A 81 -9.05 -14.74 39.32
N GLY A 82 -8.54 -15.79 38.65
CA GLY A 82 -8.81 -17.20 38.94
C GLY A 82 -7.76 -17.87 39.80
N GLY A 83 -7.58 -19.15 39.62
CA GLY A 83 -6.46 -19.91 40.19
C GLY A 83 -5.28 -19.88 39.23
N TYR A 84 -4.17 -19.31 39.65
CA TYR A 84 -2.94 -19.20 38.85
C TYR A 84 -1.74 -19.84 39.57
N GLY A 85 -0.66 -20.02 38.82
CA GLY A 85 0.65 -20.44 39.37
C GLY A 85 1.76 -19.88 38.53
N LEU A 86 2.80 -19.36 39.17
CA LEU A 86 3.94 -18.72 38.50
C LEU A 86 5.13 -19.68 38.29
N SER A 87 5.09 -20.85 38.93
CA SER A 87 6.15 -21.85 38.81
C SER A 87 6.15 -22.53 37.44
N GLY A 88 7.21 -22.50 36.74
CA GLY A 88 7.37 -23.10 35.39
C GLY A 88 7.52 -22.09 34.28
N TYR A 89 7.40 -20.82 34.59
CA TYR A 89 7.75 -19.72 33.68
C TYR A 89 9.16 -19.18 33.99
N ASP A 90 9.81 -18.68 32.96
CA ASP A 90 11.10 -18.00 33.05
C ASP A 90 10.91 -16.48 33.09
N ILE A 91 9.87 -15.98 32.38
CA ILE A 91 9.58 -14.54 32.25
C ILE A 91 8.11 -14.27 32.51
N LEU A 92 7.83 -13.19 33.25
CA LEU A 92 6.49 -12.61 33.44
C LEU A 92 6.42 -11.25 32.76
N TYR A 93 5.51 -11.10 31.81
CA TYR A 93 5.09 -9.81 31.26
C TYR A 93 3.84 -9.34 32.01
N LEU A 94 3.91 -8.17 32.63
CA LEU A 94 2.86 -7.70 33.52
C LEU A 94 1.95 -6.69 32.83
N ASP A 95 0.67 -7.01 32.76
CA ASP A 95 -0.36 -6.05 32.40
C ASP A 95 -0.81 -5.24 33.61
N GLU A 96 -1.04 -3.93 33.46
CA GLU A 96 -1.39 -3.05 34.58
C GLU A 96 -2.73 -3.40 35.24
N SER A 97 -3.62 -4.13 34.56
CA SER A 97 -4.88 -4.61 35.14
C SER A 97 -4.68 -5.48 36.39
N ILE A 98 -3.54 -6.16 36.52
CA ILE A 98 -3.27 -6.99 37.72
C ILE A 98 -3.26 -6.19 39.02
N MET A 99 -2.98 -4.89 38.98
CA MET A 99 -3.02 -4.01 40.17
C MET A 99 -4.42 -3.87 40.75
N THR A 100 -5.45 -4.13 39.97
CA THR A 100 -6.84 -4.06 40.37
C THR A 100 -7.41 -5.42 40.83
N ALA A 101 -6.63 -6.50 40.70
CA ALA A 101 -7.08 -7.85 41.00
C ALA A 101 -7.37 -8.02 42.51
N SER A 102 -8.34 -8.88 42.82
CA SER A 102 -8.59 -9.29 44.17
C SER A 102 -7.38 -10.06 44.72
N GLY A 103 -6.69 -9.50 45.71
CA GLY A 103 -5.42 -10.07 46.23
C GLY A 103 -4.14 -9.56 45.57
N ALA A 104 -4.19 -8.42 44.88
CA ALA A 104 -3.06 -7.78 44.22
C ALA A 104 -1.80 -7.66 45.12
N ASP A 105 -1.96 -7.40 46.42
CA ASP A 105 -0.83 -7.36 47.39
C ASP A 105 -0.13 -8.72 47.52
N THR A 106 -0.89 -9.83 47.48
CA THR A 106 -0.33 -11.18 47.55
C THR A 106 0.38 -11.52 46.24
N LEU A 107 -0.27 -11.20 45.10
CA LEU A 107 0.32 -11.40 43.79
C LEU A 107 1.62 -10.62 43.63
N ARG A 108 1.67 -9.36 44.08
CA ARG A 108 2.90 -8.57 44.12
C ARG A 108 4.02 -9.30 44.86
N ASP A 109 3.73 -9.80 46.08
CA ASP A 109 4.73 -10.48 46.90
C ASP A 109 5.20 -11.79 46.25
N GLU A 110 4.31 -12.50 45.52
CA GLU A 110 4.65 -13.68 44.71
C GLU A 110 5.52 -13.35 43.49
N ILE A 111 5.23 -12.23 42.80
CA ILE A 111 6.07 -11.76 41.67
C ILE A 111 7.45 -11.34 42.16
N VAL A 112 7.53 -10.63 43.29
CA VAL A 112 8.83 -10.28 43.90
C VAL A 112 9.63 -11.53 44.26
N ALA A 113 8.98 -12.52 44.88
CA ALA A 113 9.62 -13.79 45.16
C ALA A 113 10.01 -14.57 43.89
N PHE A 114 9.24 -14.47 42.84
CA PHE A 114 9.59 -15.08 41.54
C PHE A 114 10.89 -14.51 40.99
N ALA A 115 11.03 -13.17 40.95
CA ALA A 115 12.27 -12.52 40.52
C ALA A 115 13.44 -12.82 41.46
N GLU A 116 13.19 -12.83 42.80
CA GLU A 116 14.26 -13.16 43.78
C GLU A 116 14.84 -14.58 43.61
N ASN A 117 14.05 -15.51 43.06
CA ASN A 117 14.42 -16.90 42.81
C ASN A 117 14.84 -17.20 41.36
N GLY A 118 15.19 -16.20 40.56
CA GLY A 118 15.78 -16.37 39.23
C GLY A 118 14.88 -16.08 38.05
N GLY A 119 13.60 -15.76 38.28
CA GLY A 119 12.68 -15.37 37.21
C GLY A 119 12.94 -13.96 36.68
N ALA A 120 12.50 -13.67 35.49
CA ALA A 120 12.58 -12.34 34.90
C ALA A 120 11.22 -11.67 34.81
N VAL A 121 11.14 -10.35 35.04
CA VAL A 121 9.89 -9.61 35.07
C VAL A 121 9.98 -8.38 34.16
N TYR A 122 9.04 -8.27 33.25
CA TYR A 122 8.87 -7.11 32.36
C TYR A 122 7.79 -6.20 32.93
N CYS A 123 8.16 -4.96 33.24
CA CYS A 123 7.25 -3.97 33.84
C CYS A 123 7.21 -2.68 33.02
N THR A 124 6.02 -2.14 32.82
CA THR A 124 5.83 -0.75 32.37
C THR A 124 6.02 0.21 33.55
N ASN A 125 6.10 1.51 33.25
CA ASN A 125 6.18 2.56 34.26
C ASN A 125 4.94 2.67 35.18
N GLY A 126 3.79 2.15 34.77
CA GLY A 126 2.57 2.12 35.59
C GLY A 126 2.74 1.36 36.90
N PHE A 127 3.71 0.47 36.99
CA PHE A 127 4.00 -0.29 38.21
C PHE A 127 4.92 0.43 39.21
N TYR A 128 5.30 1.68 39.00
CA TYR A 128 6.31 2.40 39.81
C TYR A 128 5.97 2.54 41.28
N ASP A 129 4.68 2.54 41.64
CA ASP A 129 4.17 2.61 43.03
C ASP A 129 3.55 1.29 43.51
N PHE A 130 3.47 0.28 42.64
CA PHE A 130 2.99 -1.05 42.99
C PHE A 130 4.08 -1.91 43.64
N PHE A 131 5.29 -1.88 43.08
CA PHE A 131 6.43 -2.57 43.64
C PHE A 131 7.34 -1.64 44.46
N PRO A 132 8.14 -2.16 45.42
CA PRO A 132 9.16 -1.38 46.09
C PRO A 132 10.22 -0.83 45.11
N ALA A 133 10.75 0.36 45.35
CA ALA A 133 11.72 0.99 44.45
C ALA A 133 12.96 0.14 44.21
N GLU A 134 13.40 -0.58 45.26
CA GLU A 134 14.53 -1.52 45.17
C GLU A 134 14.29 -2.68 44.20
N PHE A 135 13.04 -3.06 43.91
CA PHE A 135 12.69 -4.06 42.92
C PHE A 135 13.14 -3.63 41.53
N PHE A 136 12.98 -2.37 41.22
CA PHE A 136 13.44 -1.78 39.96
C PHE A 136 14.91 -1.35 40.00
N GLY A 137 15.58 -1.43 41.15
CA GLY A 137 16.93 -0.87 41.34
C GLY A 137 16.93 0.67 41.31
N ALA A 138 15.85 1.29 41.76
CA ALA A 138 15.66 2.73 41.80
C ALA A 138 15.87 3.31 43.22
N GLU A 139 16.47 4.51 43.29
CA GLU A 139 16.46 5.32 44.50
C GLU A 139 15.11 6.00 44.69
N SER A 140 14.53 6.49 43.57
CA SER A 140 13.24 7.17 43.55
C SER A 140 12.69 7.27 42.14
N PHE A 141 11.42 7.71 42.04
CA PHE A 141 10.75 7.97 40.75
C PHE A 141 10.36 9.42 40.61
N ALA A 142 10.34 9.93 39.40
CA ALA A 142 9.89 11.29 39.08
C ALA A 142 9.20 11.34 37.74
N GLY A 143 8.24 12.25 37.60
CA GLY A 143 7.57 12.51 36.32
C GLY A 143 8.55 13.05 35.28
N VAL A 144 8.44 12.59 34.06
CA VAL A 144 9.21 13.10 32.92
C VAL A 144 8.55 14.40 32.46
N GLU A 145 9.25 15.54 32.57
CA GLU A 145 8.68 16.86 32.28
C GLU A 145 8.56 17.20 30.78
N SER A 146 9.18 16.41 29.94
CA SER A 146 9.19 16.61 28.49
C SER A 146 9.15 15.28 27.76
N TYR A 147 8.69 15.32 26.51
CA TYR A 147 8.73 14.13 25.66
C TYR A 147 10.11 13.47 25.58
N PRO A 148 10.17 12.17 25.35
CA PRO A 148 11.41 11.41 25.32
C PRO A 148 12.22 11.62 24.01
N TYR A 149 12.29 12.85 23.51
CA TYR A 149 13.21 13.19 22.46
C TYR A 149 14.64 13.37 23.01
N TYR A 150 15.63 13.15 22.16
CA TYR A 150 17.03 13.35 22.50
C TYR A 150 17.41 12.60 23.76
N LEU A 151 17.17 11.29 23.73
CA LEU A 151 17.58 10.42 24.82
C LEU A 151 19.10 10.25 24.85
N GLU A 152 19.61 10.03 26.03
CA GLU A 152 21.01 9.63 26.24
C GLU A 152 21.07 8.11 26.29
N TYR A 153 22.01 7.53 25.51
CA TYR A 153 22.24 6.09 25.43
C TYR A 153 23.64 5.79 25.97
N PRO A 154 23.78 5.37 27.23
CA PRO A 154 25.04 4.97 27.77
C PRO A 154 25.54 3.67 27.10
N GLU A 155 26.84 3.39 27.18
CA GLU A 155 27.40 2.12 26.72
C GLU A 155 26.82 0.97 27.56
N VAL A 156 26.35 -0.08 26.90
CA VAL A 156 25.78 -1.27 27.54
C VAL A 156 26.53 -2.54 27.10
N SER A 157 26.39 -3.63 27.86
CA SER A 157 26.93 -4.94 27.49
C SER A 157 26.20 -5.51 26.25
N ALA A 158 26.87 -6.48 25.59
CA ALA A 158 26.30 -7.15 24.41
C ALA A 158 24.91 -7.77 24.67
N ASP A 159 24.64 -8.19 25.91
CA ASP A 159 23.34 -8.77 26.27
C ASP A 159 22.20 -7.77 26.22
N LEU A 160 22.46 -6.49 26.48
CA LEU A 160 21.49 -5.40 26.49
C LEU A 160 21.40 -4.65 25.16
N GLN A 161 22.27 -4.98 24.20
CA GLN A 161 22.39 -4.20 22.96
C GLN A 161 21.09 -4.18 22.18
N ASP A 162 20.40 -5.31 22.03
CA ASP A 162 19.15 -5.41 21.30
C ASP A 162 18.06 -4.48 21.89
N ILE A 163 17.94 -4.46 23.23
CA ILE A 163 16.99 -3.58 23.92
C ILE A 163 17.34 -2.11 23.70
N GLN A 164 18.64 -1.78 23.73
CA GLN A 164 19.10 -0.41 23.51
C GLN A 164 18.87 0.02 22.05
N ASP A 165 19.16 -0.86 21.09
CA ASP A 165 19.04 -0.56 19.67
C ASP A 165 17.59 -0.34 19.27
N ILE A 166 16.67 -1.21 19.68
CA ILE A 166 15.23 -0.97 19.38
C ILE A 166 14.72 0.30 20.07
N THR A 167 15.16 0.57 21.30
CA THR A 167 14.79 1.80 22.00
C THR A 167 15.29 3.03 21.26
N ARG A 168 16.54 3.00 20.76
CA ARG A 168 17.15 4.08 19.99
C ARG A 168 16.42 4.27 18.65
N ASP A 169 16.22 3.21 17.92
CA ASP A 169 15.59 3.23 16.61
C ASP A 169 14.18 3.80 16.70
N PHE A 170 13.44 3.33 17.69
CA PHE A 170 12.10 3.80 17.92
C PHE A 170 12.04 5.28 18.25
N TYR A 171 12.83 5.76 19.19
CA TYR A 171 12.83 7.18 19.57
C TYR A 171 13.46 8.08 18.50
N THR A 172 14.38 7.59 17.69
CA THR A 172 14.89 8.33 16.53
C THR A 172 13.79 8.61 15.52
N LEU A 173 12.93 7.64 15.29
CA LEU A 173 11.76 7.83 14.44
C LEU A 173 10.79 8.83 15.04
N TYR A 174 10.58 8.79 16.34
CA TYR A 174 9.72 9.72 17.04
C TYR A 174 10.24 11.16 16.98
N GLU A 175 11.56 11.36 17.05
CA GLU A 175 12.19 12.67 16.90
C GLU A 175 11.88 13.33 15.55
N ALA A 176 11.73 12.55 14.48
CA ALA A 176 11.35 13.06 13.16
C ALA A 176 9.95 13.71 13.16
N TYR A 177 9.11 13.35 14.12
CA TYR A 177 7.77 13.91 14.31
C TYR A 177 7.69 14.94 15.45
N ALA A 178 8.81 15.26 16.09
CA ALA A 178 8.91 16.25 17.15
C ALA A 178 8.57 17.66 16.64
N GLY A 179 7.37 18.05 16.65
CA GLY A 179 6.88 19.32 16.11
C GLY A 179 5.43 19.24 15.66
N PHE A 180 4.86 18.05 15.72
CA PHE A 180 3.43 17.88 15.49
C PHE A 180 2.68 18.16 16.81
N PRO A 181 1.77 19.16 16.83
CA PRO A 181 1.05 19.55 18.03
C PRO A 181 0.22 18.43 18.66
N GLU A 182 -0.17 17.47 17.84
CA GLU A 182 -0.97 16.32 18.26
C GLU A 182 -0.22 15.37 19.21
N LEU A 183 1.11 15.40 19.18
CA LEU A 183 1.95 14.64 20.09
C LEU A 183 2.05 15.28 21.49
N GLU A 184 1.59 16.51 21.68
CA GLU A 184 1.62 17.21 22.97
C GLU A 184 0.70 16.58 24.04
N GLY A 185 -0.23 15.73 23.65
CA GLY A 185 -1.18 15.04 24.54
C GLY A 185 -0.69 13.71 25.11
N LEU A 186 0.45 13.18 24.69
CA LEU A 186 0.97 11.91 25.21
C LEU A 186 1.32 12.00 26.69
N ASP A 187 0.99 10.95 27.43
CA ASP A 187 1.30 10.85 28.86
C ASP A 187 2.83 10.93 29.07
N ARG A 188 3.24 11.79 29.98
CA ARG A 188 4.65 12.09 30.18
C ARG A 188 5.41 11.00 30.90
N GLY A 189 4.71 9.99 31.38
CA GLY A 189 5.29 8.84 32.04
C GLY A 189 6.07 9.15 33.30
N VAL A 190 6.63 8.12 33.87
CA VAL A 190 7.48 8.17 35.06
C VAL A 190 8.84 7.59 34.72
N GLY A 191 9.91 8.32 35.02
CA GLY A 191 11.29 7.83 34.95
C GLY A 191 11.82 7.56 36.36
N MET A 192 12.90 6.80 36.44
CA MET A 192 13.54 6.49 37.73
C MET A 192 14.91 7.12 37.88
N VAL A 193 15.27 7.47 39.11
CA VAL A 193 16.65 7.73 39.51
C VAL A 193 17.29 6.38 39.84
N PRO A 194 18.23 5.87 39.03
CA PRO A 194 18.80 4.53 39.24
C PRO A 194 19.71 4.48 40.47
N ASP A 195 19.64 3.38 41.21
CA ASP A 195 20.58 3.03 42.29
C ASP A 195 21.41 1.83 41.86
N THR A 196 20.80 0.67 41.65
CA THR A 196 21.48 -0.55 41.22
C THR A 196 21.17 -0.92 39.76
N ALA A 197 20.12 -0.38 39.18
CA ALA A 197 19.74 -0.67 37.82
C ALA A 197 20.74 -0.16 36.80
N VAL A 198 20.96 -0.94 35.74
CA VAL A 198 21.72 -0.53 34.55
C VAL A 198 20.79 0.25 33.63
N THR A 199 21.16 1.48 33.34
CA THR A 199 20.39 2.37 32.45
C THR A 199 20.66 2.02 31.02
N ILE A 200 19.56 1.81 30.24
CA ILE A 200 19.59 1.57 28.79
C ILE A 200 19.36 2.88 28.03
N ALA A 201 18.37 3.65 28.47
CA ALA A 201 18.08 4.95 27.91
C ALA A 201 17.66 5.93 29.03
N SER A 202 18.10 7.18 28.92
CA SER A 202 17.82 8.19 29.96
C SER A 202 17.52 9.57 29.37
N LYS A 203 16.91 10.42 30.18
CA LYS A 203 16.68 11.83 29.90
C LYS A 203 16.72 12.66 31.16
N ASN A 204 17.48 13.75 31.13
CA ASN A 204 17.59 14.68 32.27
C ASN A 204 17.95 14.01 33.62
N GLY A 205 18.74 12.93 33.57
CA GLY A 205 19.14 12.20 34.77
C GLY A 205 18.13 11.17 35.28
N LEU A 206 17.05 10.92 34.52
CA LEU A 206 16.10 9.86 34.81
C LEU A 206 16.28 8.72 33.80
N SER A 207 16.36 7.50 34.26
CA SER A 207 16.29 6.30 33.40
C SER A 207 14.86 6.08 32.97
N LEU A 208 14.68 5.94 31.66
CA LEU A 208 13.39 5.63 31.02
C LEU A 208 13.30 4.16 30.62
N SER A 209 14.43 3.53 30.44
CA SER A 209 14.56 2.09 30.20
C SER A 209 15.77 1.58 30.97
N ALA A 210 15.59 0.54 31.76
CA ALA A 210 16.66 -0.01 32.60
C ALA A 210 16.38 -1.47 32.98
N VAL A 211 17.45 -2.20 33.26
CA VAL A 211 17.40 -3.57 33.80
C VAL A 211 18.09 -3.59 35.18
N ASN A 212 17.44 -4.21 36.16
CA ASN A 212 17.96 -4.45 37.50
C ASN A 212 18.14 -5.94 37.74
N ALA A 213 19.31 -6.32 38.30
CA ALA A 213 19.49 -7.63 38.87
C ALA A 213 18.80 -7.65 40.24
N TYR A 214 17.84 -8.55 40.45
CA TYR A 214 17.08 -8.65 41.70
C TYR A 214 17.09 -10.11 42.21
N GLY A 215 17.79 -10.35 43.32
CA GLY A 215 18.05 -11.72 43.76
C GLY A 215 18.89 -12.51 42.78
N GLU A 216 18.35 -13.63 42.28
CA GLU A 216 18.94 -14.43 41.19
C GLU A 216 18.35 -14.11 39.82
N GLY A 217 17.37 -13.22 39.74
CA GLY A 217 16.63 -12.89 38.50
C GLY A 217 16.79 -11.45 38.02
N TRP A 218 15.89 -11.03 37.14
CA TRP A 218 15.97 -9.76 36.40
C TRP A 218 14.65 -8.99 36.42
N VAL A 219 14.73 -7.68 36.51
CA VAL A 219 13.57 -6.80 36.39
C VAL A 219 13.86 -5.74 35.34
N PHE A 220 13.04 -5.70 34.31
CA PHE A 220 13.07 -4.67 33.29
C PHE A 220 12.03 -3.59 33.62
N PHE A 221 12.46 -2.35 33.55
CA PHE A 221 11.61 -1.17 33.66
C PHE A 221 11.58 -0.43 32.32
N CYS A 222 10.39 -0.28 31.78
CA CYS A 222 10.16 0.54 30.58
C CYS A 222 9.21 1.66 30.92
N SER A 223 9.54 2.88 30.56
CA SER A 223 8.72 4.07 30.86
C SER A 223 7.33 4.08 30.21
N GLY A 224 6.98 3.08 29.44
CA GLY A 224 5.70 2.99 28.74
C GLY A 224 5.51 4.01 27.62
N LEU A 225 6.53 4.84 27.40
CA LEU A 225 6.53 5.87 26.37
C LEU A 225 7.03 5.34 25.03
N LEU A 226 6.79 4.06 24.72
CA LEU A 226 6.83 3.64 23.35
C LEU A 226 5.59 4.25 22.68
N PRO A 227 5.71 5.39 21.98
CA PRO A 227 4.55 5.98 21.36
C PRO A 227 4.11 4.98 20.30
N ASN A 228 2.93 4.46 20.50
CA ASN A 228 2.19 3.90 19.40
C ASN A 228 1.82 5.10 18.50
N PRO A 229 2.32 5.23 17.27
CA PRO A 229 1.92 6.33 16.39
C PRO A 229 0.41 6.37 16.19
N TYR A 230 -0.31 5.27 16.40
CA TYR A 230 -1.76 5.22 16.37
C TYR A 230 -2.42 5.82 17.63
N TYR A 231 -1.74 5.88 18.76
CA TYR A 231 -2.23 6.60 19.95
C TYR A 231 -2.17 8.12 19.77
N THR A 232 -1.28 8.62 18.93
CA THR A 232 -1.09 10.05 18.73
C THR A 232 -2.18 10.67 17.86
N LEU A 233 -3.01 9.89 17.22
CA LEU A 233 -3.95 10.34 16.21
C LEU A 233 -5.38 10.56 16.69
N GLY A 234 -5.56 10.79 17.99
CA GLY A 234 -6.81 11.33 18.56
C GLY A 234 -7.91 10.32 18.85
N THR A 235 -7.71 9.04 18.65
CA THR A 235 -8.55 8.00 19.23
C THR A 235 -7.96 7.60 20.57
N SER A 236 -8.61 8.00 21.67
CA SER A 236 -8.25 7.47 22.97
C SER A 236 -8.39 5.94 22.95
N LEU A 237 -7.47 5.24 23.63
CA LEU A 237 -7.53 3.78 23.86
C LEU A 237 -8.93 3.30 24.29
N GLU A 238 -9.63 4.13 25.07
CA GLU A 238 -10.98 3.88 25.57
C GLU A 238 -12.06 3.74 24.47
N ASN A 239 -11.78 4.22 23.26
CA ASN A 239 -12.76 4.25 22.17
C ASN A 239 -12.42 3.28 21.02
N ARG A 240 -11.38 2.47 21.16
CA ARG A 240 -11.04 1.47 20.15
C ARG A 240 -11.85 0.21 20.33
N THR A 241 -12.26 -0.41 19.25
CA THR A 241 -12.73 -1.79 19.29
C THR A 241 -11.55 -2.72 19.57
N ASP A 242 -11.80 -3.91 20.10
CA ASP A 242 -10.76 -4.91 20.37
C ASP A 242 -10.02 -5.29 19.09
N GLU A 243 -10.72 -5.37 17.96
CA GLU A 243 -10.16 -5.59 16.63
C GLU A 243 -9.21 -4.48 16.19
N GLN A 244 -9.58 -3.22 16.42
CA GLN A 244 -8.72 -2.07 16.11
C GLN A 244 -7.45 -2.04 16.96
N ARG A 245 -7.54 -2.46 18.24
CA ARG A 245 -6.34 -2.61 19.07
C ARG A 245 -5.43 -3.68 18.53
N MET A 246 -5.95 -4.86 18.32
CA MET A 246 -5.18 -6.00 17.86
C MET A 246 -4.42 -5.71 16.54
N LEU A 247 -5.09 -5.08 15.57
CA LEU A 247 -4.44 -4.72 14.31
C LEU A 247 -3.36 -3.65 14.48
N SER A 248 -3.65 -2.57 15.20
CA SER A 248 -2.69 -1.48 15.34
C SER A 248 -1.47 -1.88 16.16
N ASP A 249 -1.65 -2.61 17.25
CA ASP A 249 -0.55 -2.95 18.14
C ASP A 249 0.26 -4.16 17.65
N THR A 250 -0.40 -5.10 16.96
CA THR A 250 0.31 -6.21 16.30
C THR A 250 1.13 -5.72 15.11
N ALA A 251 0.64 -4.72 14.39
CA ALA A 251 1.40 -4.05 13.33
C ALA A 251 2.59 -3.23 13.86
N LEU A 252 2.58 -2.85 15.14
CA LEU A 252 3.69 -2.13 15.76
C LEU A 252 4.86 -3.04 16.09
N SER A 253 5.72 -3.17 15.14
CA SER A 253 6.90 -4.02 15.23
C SER A 253 7.85 -3.62 16.35
N ALA A 254 7.91 -2.34 16.72
CA ALA A 254 8.82 -1.85 17.75
C ALA A 254 8.53 -2.47 19.14
N ALA A 255 7.24 -2.53 19.55
CA ALA A 255 6.88 -3.15 20.81
C ALA A 255 7.18 -4.66 20.79
N ARG A 256 6.87 -5.33 19.68
CA ARG A 256 7.17 -6.74 19.49
C ARG A 256 8.68 -7.04 19.56
N ILE A 257 9.50 -6.23 18.91
CA ILE A 257 10.94 -6.36 18.98
C ILE A 257 11.44 -6.12 20.40
N LEU A 258 10.93 -5.09 21.09
CA LEU A 258 11.35 -4.79 22.46
C LEU A 258 11.03 -5.94 23.43
N GLU A 259 9.81 -6.50 23.36
CA GLU A 259 9.42 -7.64 24.19
C GLU A 259 10.27 -8.87 23.89
N ASN A 260 10.54 -9.17 22.62
CA ASN A 260 11.43 -10.26 22.23
C ASN A 260 12.92 -9.98 22.60
N SER A 261 13.37 -8.71 22.56
CA SER A 261 14.70 -8.32 22.97
C SER A 261 14.94 -8.52 24.46
N PHE A 262 13.91 -8.30 25.30
CA PHE A 262 14.01 -8.65 26.71
C PHE A 262 14.09 -10.17 26.91
N ALA A 263 13.30 -10.95 26.19
CA ALA A 263 13.42 -12.40 26.23
C ALA A 263 14.80 -12.88 25.73
N SER A 264 15.32 -12.26 24.66
CA SER A 264 16.70 -12.50 24.18
C SER A 264 17.75 -12.21 25.24
N PHE A 265 17.60 -11.09 25.97
CA PHE A 265 18.46 -10.78 27.10
C PHE A 265 18.48 -11.91 28.13
N VAL A 266 17.30 -12.40 28.54
CA VAL A 266 17.20 -13.51 29.50
C VAL A 266 17.87 -14.78 28.96
N ALA A 267 17.64 -15.14 27.68
CA ALA A 267 18.27 -16.28 27.04
C ALA A 267 19.81 -16.15 27.01
N LYS A 268 20.36 -14.96 26.68
CA LYS A 268 21.77 -14.67 26.68
C LYS A 268 22.38 -14.82 28.07
N ARG A 269 21.62 -14.49 29.14
CA ARG A 269 22.08 -14.65 30.53
C ARG A 269 21.99 -16.07 31.03
N THR A 270 21.06 -16.88 30.54
CA THR A 270 20.87 -18.27 30.97
C THR A 270 21.65 -19.28 30.12
N ALA A 271 21.60 -19.12 28.79
CA ALA A 271 22.20 -20.03 27.82
C ALA A 271 23.48 -19.48 27.14
N GLY A 272 23.77 -18.19 27.28
CA GLY A 272 24.90 -17.52 26.62
C GLY A 272 24.59 -17.01 25.21
N TYR A 273 23.43 -17.31 24.66
CA TYR A 273 23.00 -16.92 23.31
C TYR A 273 21.49 -16.89 23.23
N SER A 274 20.98 -16.23 22.18
CA SER A 274 19.58 -16.32 21.76
C SER A 274 19.48 -16.69 20.28
N VAL A 275 18.34 -17.22 19.84
CA VAL A 275 18.12 -17.64 18.45
C VAL A 275 16.90 -16.95 17.91
N TRP A 276 17.11 -16.14 16.87
CA TRP A 276 16.09 -15.33 16.23
C TRP A 276 15.60 -15.95 14.92
N ARG A 277 14.34 -15.73 14.60
CA ARG A 277 13.79 -16.05 13.30
C ARG A 277 14.43 -15.14 12.24
N VAL A 278 14.65 -15.71 11.07
CA VAL A 278 15.03 -14.93 9.88
C VAL A 278 13.97 -15.13 8.83
N PHE A 279 13.42 -14.04 8.38
CA PHE A 279 12.37 -14.03 7.36
C PHE A 279 13.00 -14.07 5.96
N GLY A 280 13.35 -15.26 5.52
CA GLY A 280 14.01 -15.49 4.25
C GLY A 280 14.40 -16.95 4.09
N SER A 281 15.15 -17.27 3.05
CA SER A 281 15.62 -18.63 2.81
C SER A 281 17.07 -18.79 3.28
N HIS A 282 17.36 -19.94 3.86
CA HIS A 282 18.72 -20.32 4.33
C HIS A 282 19.39 -19.29 5.26
N GLY A 283 18.62 -18.57 6.07
CA GLY A 283 19.13 -17.55 7.00
C GLY A 283 19.44 -16.19 6.37
N ASN A 284 18.96 -15.90 5.18
CA ASN A 284 19.17 -14.63 4.50
C ASN A 284 17.88 -13.83 4.37
N PRO A 285 17.86 -12.55 4.76
CA PRO A 285 16.71 -11.68 4.59
C PRO A 285 16.42 -11.41 3.11
N VAL A 286 15.15 -11.26 2.78
CA VAL A 286 14.67 -11.09 1.41
C VAL A 286 13.85 -9.82 1.23
N MET A 287 13.84 -9.30 0.00
CA MET A 287 13.01 -8.19 -0.40
C MET A 287 12.33 -8.46 -1.74
N SER A 288 11.23 -7.79 -1.99
CA SER A 288 10.47 -7.89 -3.23
C SER A 288 10.08 -6.52 -3.76
N TRP A 289 9.88 -6.42 -5.07
CA TRP A 289 9.12 -5.35 -5.65
C TRP A 289 7.64 -5.69 -5.56
N GLU A 290 6.84 -4.70 -5.19
CA GLU A 290 5.40 -4.72 -5.21
C GLU A 290 4.95 -3.62 -6.17
N LEU A 291 4.74 -4.00 -7.41
CA LEU A 291 4.43 -3.06 -8.49
C LEU A 291 2.92 -2.91 -8.62
N HIS A 292 2.42 -1.74 -8.28
CA HIS A 292 1.05 -1.39 -8.51
C HIS A 292 0.82 -1.18 -10.01
N PHE A 293 -0.04 -2.00 -10.58
CA PHE A 293 -0.43 -1.96 -11.97
C PHE A 293 -1.92 -1.68 -12.04
N GLU A 294 -2.26 -0.41 -12.08
CA GLU A 294 -3.59 0.09 -11.78
C GLU A 294 -4.09 1.17 -12.73
N GLU A 295 -3.19 1.80 -13.49
CA GLU A 295 -3.56 2.96 -14.30
C GLU A 295 -3.73 2.59 -15.76
N ILE A 296 -4.75 3.18 -16.41
CA ILE A 296 -5.01 2.99 -17.84
C ILE A 296 -3.78 3.29 -18.69
N THR A 297 -3.03 4.33 -18.34
CA THR A 297 -1.80 4.70 -19.03
C THR A 297 -0.81 3.54 -19.07
N GLY A 298 -0.64 2.83 -17.95
CA GLY A 298 0.23 1.66 -17.87
C GLY A 298 -0.30 0.48 -18.69
N PHE A 299 -1.62 0.28 -18.70
CA PHE A 299 -2.24 -0.77 -19.52
C PHE A 299 -2.07 -0.50 -21.01
N GLU A 300 -2.31 0.74 -21.44
CA GLU A 300 -2.24 1.14 -22.85
C GLU A 300 -0.82 1.12 -23.42
N ASN A 301 0.14 1.70 -22.70
CA ASN A 301 1.47 2.02 -23.27
C ASN A 301 2.55 0.97 -23.02
N GLY A 302 2.26 -0.09 -22.26
CA GLY A 302 3.22 -1.15 -21.98
C GLY A 302 4.19 -0.86 -20.83
N SER A 303 3.87 0.10 -19.95
CA SER A 303 4.73 0.51 -18.84
C SER A 303 5.09 -0.63 -17.87
N GLY A 304 4.20 -1.58 -17.66
CA GLY A 304 4.48 -2.77 -16.85
C GLY A 304 5.63 -3.60 -17.41
N VAL A 305 5.65 -3.82 -18.72
CA VAL A 305 6.76 -4.53 -19.42
C VAL A 305 8.02 -3.70 -19.38
N ALA A 306 7.93 -2.40 -19.67
CA ALA A 306 9.10 -1.50 -19.66
C ALA A 306 9.77 -1.45 -18.29
N PHE A 307 9.01 -1.53 -17.20
CA PHE A 307 9.58 -1.59 -15.84
C PHE A 307 10.38 -2.88 -15.63
N ALA A 308 9.82 -4.03 -16.05
CA ALA A 308 10.53 -5.32 -15.94
C ALA A 308 11.86 -5.29 -16.70
N GLU A 309 11.86 -4.75 -17.93
CA GLU A 309 13.08 -4.61 -18.74
C GLU A 309 14.15 -3.72 -18.06
N LEU A 310 13.74 -2.67 -17.35
CA LEU A 310 14.66 -1.84 -16.56
C LEU A 310 15.26 -2.61 -15.38
N LEU A 311 14.48 -3.46 -14.71
CA LEU A 311 14.95 -4.26 -13.58
C LEU A 311 16.01 -5.29 -13.99
N GLU A 312 15.97 -5.79 -15.22
CA GLU A 312 16.98 -6.74 -15.72
C GLU A 312 18.39 -6.17 -15.67
N ASP A 313 18.58 -4.87 -15.95
CA ASP A 313 19.87 -4.20 -15.87
C ASP A 313 20.48 -4.27 -14.46
N TYR A 314 19.63 -4.32 -13.42
CA TYR A 314 20.02 -4.37 -12.01
C TYR A 314 19.93 -5.77 -11.39
N ARG A 315 19.56 -6.78 -12.20
CA ARG A 315 19.33 -8.16 -11.72
C ARG A 315 18.32 -8.21 -10.59
N GLN A 316 17.20 -7.57 -10.79
CA GLN A 316 16.05 -7.55 -9.89
C GLN A 316 14.86 -8.21 -10.58
N ILE A 317 13.85 -8.61 -9.81
CA ILE A 317 12.67 -9.30 -10.31
C ILE A 317 11.40 -8.56 -9.89
N PRO A 318 10.46 -8.32 -10.82
CA PRO A 318 9.19 -7.69 -10.49
C PRO A 318 8.19 -8.66 -9.87
N SER A 319 7.30 -8.10 -9.03
CA SER A 319 6.01 -8.70 -8.69
C SER A 319 4.94 -7.65 -8.93
N TYR A 320 3.85 -8.03 -9.55
CA TYR A 320 2.78 -7.10 -9.90
C TYR A 320 1.56 -7.34 -9.02
N THR A 321 0.88 -6.26 -8.68
CA THR A 321 -0.46 -6.31 -8.12
C THR A 321 -1.41 -5.61 -9.09
N LEU A 322 -2.35 -6.36 -9.64
CA LEU A 322 -3.25 -5.89 -10.69
C LEU A 322 -4.58 -5.44 -10.10
N ILE A 323 -4.99 -4.21 -10.39
CA ILE A 323 -6.29 -3.69 -10.02
C ILE A 323 -7.38 -4.19 -10.99
N ARG A 324 -8.56 -4.45 -10.47
CA ARG A 324 -9.74 -4.73 -11.31
C ARG A 324 -10.40 -3.46 -11.81
N ASN A 325 -10.57 -2.50 -10.94
CA ASN A 325 -11.06 -1.18 -11.29
C ASN A 325 -9.91 -0.34 -11.78
N SER A 326 -9.89 0.00 -13.06
CA SER A 326 -8.96 1.00 -13.56
C SER A 326 -9.31 2.34 -12.93
N TYR A 327 -8.64 2.67 -11.84
CA TYR A 327 -8.65 4.01 -11.31
C TYR A 327 -7.82 4.86 -12.23
N THR A 328 -8.44 5.67 -12.99
CA THR A 328 -7.69 6.74 -13.58
C THR A 328 -7.64 7.89 -12.61
N TRP A 329 -6.49 8.15 -12.19
CA TRP A 329 -6.09 9.51 -11.99
C TRP A 329 -6.22 10.16 -13.37
N PHE A 330 -7.29 10.95 -13.50
CA PHE A 330 -7.62 11.70 -14.67
C PHE A 330 -6.39 11.98 -15.51
N LEU A 331 -6.48 11.77 -16.80
CA LEU A 331 -5.68 12.51 -17.73
C LEU A 331 -5.61 13.94 -17.19
N ARG A 332 -4.54 14.31 -16.59
CA ARG A 332 -4.24 15.72 -16.36
C ARG A 332 -3.87 16.30 -17.70
N ALA A 333 -4.90 16.39 -18.50
CA ALA A 333 -4.84 17.01 -19.77
C ALA A 333 -4.64 18.49 -19.50
N GLU A 334 -3.48 18.94 -19.79
CA GLU A 334 -3.08 20.27 -19.33
C GLU A 334 -3.43 21.34 -20.34
N THR A 335 -3.65 21.02 -21.62
CA THR A 335 -4.01 22.05 -22.59
C THR A 335 -4.68 21.43 -23.81
N VAL A 336 -5.82 21.96 -24.20
CA VAL A 336 -6.45 21.63 -25.47
C VAL A 336 -5.87 22.55 -26.54
N THR A 337 -5.05 21.99 -27.43
CA THR A 337 -4.53 22.77 -28.54
C THR A 337 -5.57 22.91 -29.63
N SER A 338 -5.87 24.16 -29.97
CA SER A 338 -6.49 24.57 -31.24
C SER A 338 -7.60 23.61 -31.73
N LEU A 339 -8.62 23.37 -30.88
CA LEU A 339 -9.70 22.43 -31.18
C LEU A 339 -10.46 22.77 -32.44
N LEU A 340 -10.60 24.05 -32.70
CA LEU A 340 -11.50 24.54 -33.73
C LEU A 340 -10.76 24.85 -35.03
N GLY A 341 -9.48 24.49 -35.14
CA GLY A 341 -8.71 24.79 -36.35
C GLY A 341 -8.47 26.28 -36.63
N ARG A 342 -8.84 27.18 -35.73
CA ARG A 342 -8.65 28.61 -35.82
C ARG A 342 -7.37 29.00 -35.10
N SER A 343 -6.54 29.77 -35.75
CA SER A 343 -5.32 30.27 -35.10
C SER A 343 -5.71 31.24 -33.95
N GLY A 344 -5.42 30.82 -32.73
CA GLY A 344 -5.70 31.60 -31.52
C GLY A 344 -6.94 31.15 -30.74
N ASP A 345 -7.75 30.23 -31.28
CA ASP A 345 -8.88 29.66 -30.54
C ASP A 345 -8.39 28.47 -29.71
N SER A 346 -8.77 28.41 -28.47
CA SER A 346 -8.57 27.28 -27.59
C SER A 346 -9.83 27.05 -26.77
N MET A 347 -10.12 25.81 -26.41
CA MET A 347 -11.13 25.54 -25.40
C MET A 347 -10.58 25.89 -24.03
N SER A 348 -11.42 26.52 -23.23
CA SER A 348 -11.03 26.89 -21.88
C SER A 348 -11.09 25.72 -20.91
N PHE A 349 -11.99 24.77 -21.12
CA PHE A 349 -12.06 23.53 -20.35
C PHE A 349 -12.96 22.46 -21.01
N ALA A 350 -12.90 21.23 -20.49
CA ALA A 350 -13.88 20.17 -20.74
C ALA A 350 -14.50 19.73 -19.43
N MET A 351 -15.75 19.32 -19.49
CA MET A 351 -16.47 18.72 -18.39
C MET A 351 -16.89 17.32 -18.79
N ASP A 352 -16.60 16.35 -17.95
CA ASP A 352 -17.18 15.02 -18.04
C ASP A 352 -18.38 14.94 -17.12
N LEU A 353 -19.53 14.60 -17.69
CA LEU A 353 -20.79 14.43 -17.00
C LEU A 353 -21.29 13.01 -17.23
N ASN A 354 -21.44 12.26 -16.16
CA ASN A 354 -22.01 10.92 -16.17
C ASN A 354 -23.05 10.77 -15.06
N GLU A 355 -23.77 9.66 -15.00
CA GLU A 355 -24.80 9.48 -13.97
C GLU A 355 -24.26 9.45 -12.55
N SER A 356 -22.99 9.06 -12.33
CA SER A 356 -22.38 9.12 -11.01
C SER A 356 -22.17 10.55 -10.53
N ALA A 357 -22.05 11.52 -11.44
CA ALA A 357 -22.02 12.94 -11.11
C ALA A 357 -23.34 13.43 -10.49
N TYR A 358 -24.44 12.73 -10.71
CA TYR A 358 -25.74 13.07 -10.11
C TYR A 358 -25.80 12.77 -8.62
N SER A 359 -24.86 12.00 -8.11
CA SER A 359 -24.89 11.52 -6.74
C SER A 359 -23.96 12.22 -5.76
N SER A 360 -22.85 12.83 -6.16
CA SER A 360 -21.92 13.27 -5.14
C SER A 360 -20.82 14.21 -5.56
N GLY A 361 -20.68 14.60 -6.76
CA GLY A 361 -19.37 15.09 -6.94
C GLY A 361 -19.21 16.51 -7.24
N THR A 362 -18.05 16.99 -7.05
CA THR A 362 -17.68 18.36 -7.36
C THR A 362 -16.33 18.39 -7.96
N HIS A 363 -16.24 18.84 -9.17
CA HIS A 363 -14.94 18.99 -9.77
C HIS A 363 -14.72 20.36 -10.35
N THR A 364 -13.48 20.70 -10.44
CA THR A 364 -13.07 22.04 -10.78
C THR A 364 -12.39 22.10 -12.11
N ALA A 365 -12.78 23.06 -12.90
CA ALA A 365 -12.02 23.47 -14.06
C ALA A 365 -10.70 24.10 -13.67
N ALA A 366 -9.70 23.82 -14.41
CA ALA A 366 -8.55 24.67 -14.49
C ALA A 366 -8.88 25.76 -15.53
N GLY A 367 -9.00 26.99 -15.16
CA GLY A 367 -9.21 28.08 -16.10
C GLY A 367 -8.07 28.22 -17.12
N ASP A 368 -8.24 29.11 -18.09
CA ASP A 368 -7.19 29.61 -18.98
C ASP A 368 -6.56 28.60 -19.95
N GLY A 369 -7.36 27.85 -20.66
CA GLY A 369 -6.90 26.95 -21.72
C GLY A 369 -6.41 25.59 -21.25
N TRP A 370 -6.68 25.23 -20.00
CA TRP A 370 -6.44 23.91 -19.44
C TRP A 370 -7.69 23.04 -19.57
N LEU A 371 -7.53 21.81 -20.01
CA LEU A 371 -8.58 20.83 -19.92
C LEU A 371 -8.61 20.26 -18.52
N THR A 372 -9.72 20.43 -17.84
CA THR A 372 -9.98 19.76 -16.58
C THR A 372 -11.29 19.01 -16.71
N LEU A 373 -11.32 17.79 -16.24
CA LEU A 373 -12.54 17.02 -16.13
C LEU A 373 -13.32 17.51 -14.91
N TYR A 374 -14.61 17.75 -15.10
CA TYR A 374 -15.49 18.20 -14.04
C TYR A 374 -16.51 17.18 -13.66
N GLU A 375 -16.81 17.15 -12.40
CA GLU A 375 -18.13 16.75 -11.94
C GLU A 375 -19.01 17.98 -11.70
N VAL A 376 -20.27 17.86 -11.97
CA VAL A 376 -21.25 18.87 -11.64
C VAL A 376 -21.58 18.76 -10.16
N GLU A 377 -21.40 19.86 -9.41
CA GLU A 377 -21.80 19.91 -8.02
C GLU A 377 -23.31 19.86 -7.91
N ASN A 378 -23.87 18.75 -7.44
CA ASN A 378 -25.29 18.68 -7.14
C ASN A 378 -25.51 18.36 -5.65
N GLY A 379 -26.51 18.99 -5.06
CA GLY A 379 -26.85 18.79 -3.64
C GLY A 379 -27.71 17.55 -3.35
N GLY A 380 -27.94 16.67 -4.31
CA GLY A 380 -28.83 15.52 -4.20
C GLY A 380 -28.12 14.18 -4.19
N SER A 381 -28.47 13.33 -3.27
CA SER A 381 -28.02 11.94 -3.25
C SER A 381 -28.93 11.09 -4.13
N TYR A 382 -28.44 10.68 -5.29
CA TYR A 382 -29.04 9.59 -6.05
C TYR A 382 -28.28 8.30 -5.70
N PHE A 383 -28.96 7.35 -5.12
CA PHE A 383 -28.48 5.99 -5.04
C PHE A 383 -28.59 5.37 -6.43
N VAL A 384 -27.47 5.26 -7.08
CA VAL A 384 -27.34 4.38 -8.22
C VAL A 384 -27.08 2.99 -7.69
N ASP A 385 -27.88 2.02 -8.10
CA ASP A 385 -27.64 0.62 -7.82
C ASP A 385 -26.33 0.22 -8.50
N ASP A 386 -25.30 -0.03 -7.70
CA ASP A 386 -23.95 -0.40 -8.15
C ASP A 386 -23.86 -1.62 -9.07
N THR A 387 -24.95 -2.33 -9.25
CA THR A 387 -25.03 -3.53 -10.10
C THR A 387 -25.30 -3.25 -11.57
N GLN A 388 -25.48 -1.99 -11.97
CA GLN A 388 -25.80 -1.65 -13.35
C GLN A 388 -24.72 -0.78 -13.98
N TYR A 389 -23.83 -1.40 -14.71
CA TYR A 389 -22.77 -0.77 -15.52
C TYR A 389 -23.27 -0.04 -16.79
N ASP A 390 -24.52 0.30 -16.89
CA ASP A 390 -25.11 0.85 -18.11
C ASP A 390 -25.71 2.26 -17.89
N GLN A 391 -25.02 3.07 -17.12
CA GLN A 391 -25.40 4.44 -16.80
C GLN A 391 -24.77 5.39 -17.83
N ARG A 392 -25.59 6.13 -18.56
CA ARG A 392 -25.16 7.01 -19.66
C ARG A 392 -25.70 8.39 -19.46
N ALA A 393 -24.84 9.40 -19.33
CA ALA A 393 -25.24 10.79 -19.37
C ALA A 393 -25.28 11.31 -20.81
N TYR A 394 -26.38 11.94 -21.18
CA TYR A 394 -26.54 12.61 -22.46
C TYR A 394 -26.85 14.09 -22.22
N PRO A 395 -25.82 14.98 -22.12
CA PRO A 395 -26.02 16.38 -21.77
C PRO A 395 -26.46 17.22 -22.95
N CYS A 396 -27.28 18.26 -22.65
CA CYS A 396 -27.57 19.38 -23.49
C CYS A 396 -27.46 20.66 -22.64
N VAL A 397 -26.54 21.56 -23.00
CA VAL A 397 -26.31 22.81 -22.27
C VAL A 397 -27.15 23.93 -22.91
N VAL A 398 -28.02 24.57 -22.13
CA VAL A 398 -28.97 25.56 -22.59
C VAL A 398 -29.46 26.43 -21.44
N ASP A 399 -29.80 27.70 -21.67
CA ASP A 399 -30.54 28.53 -20.71
C ASP A 399 -32.04 28.16 -20.83
N LEU A 400 -32.46 27.15 -20.04
CA LEU A 400 -33.84 26.60 -20.15
C LEU A 400 -34.86 27.47 -19.47
N ASP A 401 -34.50 28.19 -18.41
CA ASP A 401 -35.46 29.03 -17.66
C ASP A 401 -35.39 30.52 -18.02
N GLY A 402 -34.47 30.90 -18.90
CA GLY A 402 -34.35 32.25 -19.44
C GLY A 402 -33.75 33.26 -18.48
N ASP A 403 -32.98 32.80 -17.48
CA ASP A 403 -32.37 33.68 -16.48
C ASP A 403 -31.00 34.23 -16.91
N GLY A 404 -30.46 33.76 -18.02
CA GLY A 404 -29.20 34.17 -18.61
C GLY A 404 -27.99 33.37 -18.08
N VAL A 405 -28.20 32.37 -17.27
CA VAL A 405 -27.20 31.38 -16.83
C VAL A 405 -27.46 30.07 -17.57
N LEU A 406 -26.42 29.44 -18.06
CA LEU A 406 -26.58 28.17 -18.76
C LEU A 406 -26.90 27.05 -17.76
N ASP A 407 -27.89 26.26 -18.12
CA ASP A 407 -28.34 25.08 -17.40
C ASP A 407 -27.88 23.83 -18.13
N ILE A 408 -28.06 22.67 -17.49
CA ILE A 408 -27.80 21.36 -18.10
C ILE A 408 -29.11 20.56 -18.09
N VAL A 409 -29.50 20.05 -19.24
CA VAL A 409 -30.54 19.03 -19.37
C VAL A 409 -29.85 17.73 -19.73
N ALA A 410 -29.93 16.70 -18.90
CA ALA A 410 -29.27 15.44 -19.12
C ALA A 410 -30.23 14.25 -19.20
N GLY A 411 -29.93 13.37 -20.13
CA GLY A 411 -30.57 12.06 -20.25
C GLY A 411 -29.86 11.01 -19.46
N SER A 412 -30.57 9.92 -19.16
CA SER A 412 -30.10 8.85 -18.28
C SER A 412 -30.53 7.47 -18.82
N ALA A 413 -29.87 6.43 -18.42
CA ALA A 413 -30.18 5.04 -18.79
C ALA A 413 -31.55 4.57 -18.30
N ASP A 414 -32.04 5.09 -17.18
CA ASP A 414 -33.41 4.83 -16.69
C ASP A 414 -34.50 5.46 -17.55
N GLY A 415 -34.12 6.20 -18.59
CA GLY A 415 -34.98 6.97 -19.43
C GLY A 415 -35.41 8.31 -18.83
N GLY A 416 -34.98 8.68 -17.66
CA GLY A 416 -35.23 9.96 -17.02
C GLY A 416 -34.55 11.11 -17.77
N ILE A 417 -35.19 12.27 -17.80
CA ILE A 417 -34.64 13.52 -18.31
C ILE A 417 -34.56 14.47 -17.13
N TYR A 418 -33.38 14.91 -16.80
CA TYR A 418 -33.06 15.67 -15.58
C TYR A 418 -32.60 17.08 -15.94
N PHE A 419 -33.05 18.04 -15.16
CA PHE A 419 -32.70 19.45 -15.26
C PHE A 419 -31.81 19.84 -14.09
N PHE A 420 -30.66 20.38 -14.39
CA PHE A 420 -29.73 20.96 -13.45
C PHE A 420 -29.68 22.47 -13.68
N LYS A 421 -30.36 23.22 -12.82
CA LYS A 421 -30.37 24.68 -12.92
C LYS A 421 -28.97 25.21 -12.65
N GLY A 422 -28.49 26.03 -13.58
CA GLY A 422 -27.20 26.72 -13.45
C GLY A 422 -27.21 27.70 -12.29
N ALA A 423 -26.17 27.66 -11.47
CA ALA A 423 -25.94 28.59 -10.37
C ALA A 423 -24.68 29.48 -10.56
N GLY A 424 -24.17 29.48 -11.79
CA GLY A 424 -23.00 30.25 -12.19
C GLY A 424 -21.70 29.47 -12.14
N TYR A 425 -20.58 30.22 -12.25
CA TYR A 425 -19.24 29.67 -12.30
C TYR A 425 -18.31 30.43 -11.33
N ASP A 426 -17.53 29.70 -10.54
CA ASP A 426 -16.51 30.25 -9.65
C ASP A 426 -15.17 29.46 -9.68
N GLY A 427 -14.84 28.97 -10.86
CA GLY A 427 -13.82 27.96 -11.07
C GLY A 427 -14.42 26.54 -11.12
N ARG A 428 -15.73 26.44 -10.94
CA ARG A 428 -16.53 25.22 -11.08
C ARG A 428 -17.86 25.57 -11.70
N ILE A 429 -18.43 24.66 -12.50
CA ILE A 429 -19.83 24.78 -12.87
C ILE A 429 -20.66 24.43 -11.63
N LYS A 430 -21.51 25.35 -11.24
CA LYS A 430 -22.47 25.15 -10.15
C LYS A 430 -23.86 24.93 -10.70
N THR A 431 -24.51 23.93 -10.10
CA THR A 431 -25.91 23.66 -10.38
C THR A 431 -26.71 23.51 -9.09
N GLU A 432 -28.01 23.72 -9.17
CA GLU A 432 -28.93 23.32 -8.11
C GLU A 432 -29.21 21.82 -8.20
N GLU A 433 -29.91 21.26 -7.21
CA GLU A 433 -30.33 19.86 -7.17
C GLU A 433 -31.11 19.47 -8.43
N ALA A 434 -30.82 18.30 -8.98
CA ALA A 434 -31.42 17.80 -10.20
C ALA A 434 -32.97 17.66 -10.08
N VAL A 435 -33.68 18.13 -11.05
CA VAL A 435 -35.16 18.02 -11.15
C VAL A 435 -35.54 17.17 -12.35
N LYS A 436 -36.27 16.08 -12.13
CA LYS A 436 -36.77 15.25 -13.22
C LYS A 436 -37.88 15.97 -13.99
N LEU A 437 -37.64 16.29 -15.26
CA LEU A 437 -38.56 16.95 -16.14
C LEU A 437 -39.57 16.00 -16.78
N GLY A 438 -39.16 14.78 -17.06
CA GLY A 438 -39.96 13.77 -17.71
C GLY A 438 -39.16 12.48 -17.93
N SER A 439 -39.68 11.58 -18.74
CA SER A 439 -38.99 10.37 -19.12
C SER A 439 -39.51 9.76 -20.43
N VAL A 440 -38.63 9.03 -21.10
CA VAL A 440 -38.94 8.06 -22.14
C VAL A 440 -38.85 6.64 -21.55
N GLU A 441 -38.92 5.57 -22.35
CA GLU A 441 -38.92 4.21 -21.82
C GLU A 441 -37.59 3.84 -21.15
N SER A 442 -36.46 4.09 -21.83
CA SER A 442 -35.09 3.90 -21.31
C SER A 442 -34.07 4.62 -22.22
N TYR A 443 -32.91 4.88 -21.72
CA TYR A 443 -31.77 5.49 -22.42
C TYR A 443 -32.17 6.80 -23.13
N SER A 444 -32.66 7.78 -22.34
CA SER A 444 -33.00 9.08 -22.87
C SER A 444 -31.79 9.82 -23.44
N ALA A 445 -31.98 10.50 -24.56
CA ALA A 445 -30.98 11.33 -25.22
C ALA A 445 -31.64 12.68 -25.63
N PRO A 446 -31.72 13.65 -24.69
CA PRO A 446 -32.45 14.90 -24.92
C PRO A 446 -31.69 15.90 -25.77
N VAL A 447 -32.43 16.63 -26.61
CA VAL A 447 -32.06 17.88 -27.25
C VAL A 447 -33.13 18.89 -26.94
N VAL A 448 -32.75 20.13 -26.60
CA VAL A 448 -33.67 21.20 -26.25
C VAL A 448 -33.76 22.21 -27.38
N CYS A 449 -34.92 22.32 -27.99
CA CYS A 449 -35.22 23.30 -29.06
C CYS A 449 -36.73 23.53 -29.20
N ASP A 450 -37.16 24.60 -29.89
CA ASP A 450 -38.56 24.83 -30.26
C ASP A 450 -38.92 23.91 -31.45
N VAL A 451 -39.42 22.73 -31.14
CA VAL A 451 -39.74 21.68 -32.13
C VAL A 451 -40.99 22.01 -32.92
N ASP A 452 -42.03 22.58 -32.28
CA ASP A 452 -43.31 22.81 -32.92
C ASP A 452 -43.53 24.25 -33.41
N GLY A 453 -42.64 25.17 -33.11
CA GLY A 453 -42.59 26.53 -33.61
C GLY A 453 -43.52 27.49 -32.88
N ASP A 454 -43.83 27.20 -31.63
CA ASP A 454 -44.69 28.02 -30.78
C ASP A 454 -43.91 29.06 -29.94
N GLY A 455 -42.61 28.97 -29.92
CA GLY A 455 -41.69 29.87 -29.22
C GLY A 455 -41.31 29.44 -27.78
N GLU A 456 -41.84 28.36 -27.28
CA GLU A 456 -41.43 27.71 -26.05
C GLU A 456 -40.39 26.62 -26.38
N LEU A 457 -39.47 26.34 -25.44
CA LEU A 457 -38.51 25.28 -25.65
C LEU A 457 -39.14 23.92 -25.34
N ASP A 458 -38.98 23.00 -26.26
CA ASP A 458 -39.40 21.61 -26.15
C ASP A 458 -38.18 20.72 -25.85
N ILE A 459 -38.43 19.48 -25.46
CA ILE A 459 -37.40 18.44 -25.38
C ILE A 459 -37.69 17.35 -26.40
N LEU A 460 -36.82 17.17 -27.37
CA LEU A 460 -36.80 16.02 -28.27
C LEU A 460 -35.81 14.99 -27.75
N SER A 461 -36.26 13.79 -27.38
CA SER A 461 -35.38 12.76 -26.81
C SER A 461 -35.39 11.50 -27.65
N GLY A 462 -34.21 10.99 -27.90
CA GLY A 462 -34.06 9.61 -28.35
C GLY A 462 -34.36 8.63 -27.22
N ALA A 463 -34.56 7.35 -27.57
CA ALA A 463 -34.80 6.26 -26.64
C ALA A 463 -34.15 4.95 -27.14
N ALA A 464 -34.13 3.94 -26.28
CA ALA A 464 -33.52 2.62 -26.57
C ALA A 464 -34.16 1.88 -27.75
N ASP A 465 -35.45 2.14 -28.04
CA ASP A 465 -36.18 1.53 -29.15
C ASP A 465 -35.88 2.14 -30.55
N GLY A 466 -34.95 3.10 -30.57
CA GLY A 466 -34.55 3.80 -31.78
C GLY A 466 -35.49 4.90 -32.21
N SER A 467 -36.57 5.18 -31.47
CA SER A 467 -37.55 6.22 -31.77
C SER A 467 -37.20 7.55 -31.11
N LEU A 468 -37.81 8.62 -31.61
CA LEU A 468 -37.74 9.96 -31.03
C LEU A 468 -39.06 10.35 -30.41
N TYR A 469 -38.97 10.88 -29.19
CA TYR A 469 -40.13 11.32 -28.41
C TYR A 469 -40.06 12.82 -28.14
N LEU A 470 -41.18 13.48 -28.18
CA LEU A 470 -41.34 14.92 -27.94
C LEU A 470 -42.00 15.14 -26.58
N LEU A 471 -41.38 15.94 -25.73
CA LEU A 471 -41.93 16.52 -24.52
C LEU A 471 -42.17 18.01 -24.81
N ARG A 472 -43.44 18.41 -25.08
CA ARG A 472 -43.78 19.82 -25.42
C ARG A 472 -43.60 20.70 -24.21
N GLY A 473 -42.95 21.84 -24.41
CA GLY A 473 -42.91 22.92 -23.44
C GLY A 473 -44.28 23.47 -23.13
N LEU A 474 -44.53 23.73 -21.87
CA LEU A 474 -45.80 24.35 -21.39
C LEU A 474 -45.53 25.72 -20.77
N GLY A 475 -44.34 26.23 -20.96
CA GLY A 475 -43.76 27.43 -20.38
C GLY A 475 -43.04 27.20 -19.05
N GLY A 476 -41.94 27.90 -18.88
CA GLY A 476 -41.01 27.68 -17.79
C GLY A 476 -40.38 26.29 -17.88
N GLN A 477 -40.25 25.63 -16.73
CA GLN A 477 -39.60 24.27 -16.63
C GLN A 477 -40.68 23.14 -16.65
N SER A 478 -41.83 23.38 -17.25
CA SER A 478 -42.95 22.42 -17.28
C SER A 478 -43.09 21.82 -18.66
N PHE A 479 -43.20 20.51 -18.75
CA PHE A 479 -43.29 19.76 -19.99
C PHE A 479 -44.52 18.83 -20.00
N ALA A 480 -45.05 18.58 -21.18
CA ALA A 480 -46.04 17.55 -21.38
C ALA A 480 -45.41 16.15 -21.28
N SER A 481 -46.22 15.12 -21.09
CA SER A 481 -45.75 13.75 -21.18
C SER A 481 -45.17 13.46 -22.57
N ALA A 482 -44.14 12.64 -22.63
CA ALA A 482 -43.49 12.22 -23.87
C ALA A 482 -44.50 11.60 -24.85
N GLU A 483 -44.54 12.09 -26.11
CA GLU A 483 -45.30 11.52 -27.21
C GLU A 483 -44.35 11.10 -28.35
N LEU A 484 -44.66 10.00 -29.02
CA LEU A 484 -43.89 9.55 -30.18
C LEU A 484 -43.88 10.62 -31.26
N TRP A 485 -42.67 11.13 -31.62
CA TRP A 485 -42.52 12.15 -32.66
C TRP A 485 -42.07 11.57 -34.00
N LEU A 486 -41.13 10.60 -33.99
CA LEU A 486 -40.61 9.95 -35.18
C LEU A 486 -40.22 8.50 -34.89
N GLU A 487 -40.77 7.56 -35.67
CA GLU A 487 -40.25 6.22 -35.76
C GLU A 487 -39.08 6.20 -36.74
N THR A 488 -37.90 5.78 -36.32
CA THR A 488 -36.72 5.71 -37.16
C THR A 488 -36.49 4.29 -37.71
N ALA A 489 -35.42 4.10 -38.50
CA ALA A 489 -35.02 2.79 -38.97
C ALA A 489 -33.99 2.11 -38.02
N LEU A 490 -33.66 2.73 -36.88
CA LEU A 490 -32.77 2.16 -35.90
C LEU A 490 -33.46 1.05 -35.09
N THR A 491 -32.68 0.07 -34.66
CA THR A 491 -33.14 -0.98 -33.76
C THR A 491 -32.54 -0.83 -32.36
N GLY A 492 -31.55 0.04 -32.23
CA GLY A 492 -30.90 0.40 -30.98
C GLY A 492 -31.11 1.87 -30.62
N GLN A 493 -30.45 2.36 -29.58
CA GLN A 493 -30.62 3.70 -29.04
C GLN A 493 -30.45 4.80 -30.12
N ALA A 494 -31.36 5.74 -30.15
CA ALA A 494 -31.33 6.94 -30.97
C ALA A 494 -30.63 8.09 -30.25
N LEU A 495 -29.67 8.73 -30.91
CA LEU A 495 -28.81 9.80 -30.37
C LEU A 495 -29.00 11.06 -31.25
N PRO A 496 -30.01 11.90 -31.01
CA PRO A 496 -30.33 13.05 -31.86
C PRO A 496 -29.48 14.29 -31.54
N ASP A 497 -29.30 15.11 -32.56
CA ASP A 497 -29.02 16.55 -32.44
C ASP A 497 -29.73 17.35 -33.54
N VAL A 498 -29.92 18.66 -33.33
CA VAL A 498 -30.69 19.53 -34.22
C VAL A 498 -29.91 20.79 -34.60
N GLY A 499 -29.70 21.02 -35.86
CA GLY A 499 -29.04 22.22 -36.40
C GLY A 499 -29.15 22.32 -37.91
N ASP A 500 -28.86 23.48 -38.49
CA ASP A 500 -28.82 23.68 -39.94
C ASP A 500 -27.51 23.15 -40.51
N ILE A 501 -27.51 21.95 -41.05
CA ILE A 501 -26.27 21.28 -41.50
C ILE A 501 -25.98 21.52 -42.98
N ASP A 502 -26.96 21.92 -43.78
CA ASP A 502 -26.76 22.20 -45.20
C ASP A 502 -26.77 23.72 -45.53
N GLY A 503 -26.96 24.59 -44.53
CA GLY A 503 -26.92 26.05 -44.66
C GLY A 503 -28.16 26.65 -45.34
N ASP A 504 -29.30 25.93 -45.38
CA ASP A 504 -30.51 26.39 -46.07
C ASP A 504 -31.44 27.24 -45.15
N GLY A 505 -31.06 27.41 -43.88
CA GLY A 505 -31.76 28.21 -42.87
C GLY A 505 -32.92 27.47 -42.21
N LYS A 506 -32.97 26.17 -42.31
CA LYS A 506 -33.91 25.31 -41.64
C LYS A 506 -33.19 24.34 -40.73
N ALA A 507 -33.80 24.02 -39.62
CA ALA A 507 -33.23 23.04 -38.72
C ALA A 507 -33.34 21.62 -39.28
N ASP A 508 -32.23 20.94 -39.37
CA ASP A 508 -32.11 19.54 -39.71
C ASP A 508 -32.00 18.70 -38.42
N LEU A 509 -32.33 17.43 -38.53
CA LEU A 509 -32.10 16.45 -37.50
C LEU A 509 -30.90 15.56 -37.90
N VAL A 510 -29.88 15.57 -37.09
CA VAL A 510 -28.78 14.61 -37.21
C VAL A 510 -28.98 13.52 -36.16
N LEU A 511 -28.94 12.27 -36.58
CA LEU A 511 -29.28 11.13 -35.76
C LEU A 511 -28.13 10.11 -35.75
N GLY A 512 -27.49 9.96 -34.60
CA GLY A 512 -26.55 8.89 -34.32
C GLY A 512 -27.23 7.68 -33.69
N SER A 513 -26.46 6.66 -33.46
CA SER A 513 -26.93 5.44 -32.81
C SER A 513 -25.84 4.68 -32.08
N ASN A 514 -26.24 3.81 -31.16
CA ASN A 514 -25.37 2.81 -30.56
C ASN A 514 -25.04 1.62 -31.49
N GLU A 515 -25.56 1.64 -32.73
CA GLU A 515 -25.22 0.69 -33.80
C GLU A 515 -24.06 1.19 -34.68
N GLY A 516 -23.49 2.37 -34.39
CA GLY A 516 -22.42 2.99 -35.18
C GLY A 516 -22.90 3.58 -36.51
N ARG A 517 -24.15 4.07 -36.57
CA ARG A 517 -24.74 4.66 -37.75
C ARG A 517 -25.07 6.13 -37.53
N LEU A 518 -24.92 6.94 -38.57
CA LEU A 518 -25.27 8.35 -38.61
C LEU A 518 -26.23 8.65 -39.75
N PHE A 519 -27.27 9.44 -39.49
CA PHE A 519 -28.27 9.86 -40.48
C PHE A 519 -28.49 11.36 -40.42
N VAL A 520 -28.80 11.99 -41.56
CA VAL A 520 -29.32 13.33 -41.62
C VAL A 520 -30.74 13.29 -42.19
N TYR A 521 -31.66 13.99 -41.54
CA TYR A 521 -33.00 14.26 -42.00
C TYR A 521 -33.11 15.77 -42.27
N TYR A 522 -33.12 16.16 -43.51
CA TYR A 522 -33.13 17.59 -43.90
C TYR A 522 -34.44 18.28 -43.55
N GLY A 523 -34.32 19.51 -43.07
CA GLY A 523 -35.41 20.35 -42.65
C GLY A 523 -36.31 20.82 -43.83
N THR A 524 -37.60 20.74 -43.65
CA THR A 524 -38.59 21.16 -44.66
C THR A 524 -39.29 22.49 -44.31
N SER A 525 -39.07 22.99 -43.08
CA SER A 525 -39.74 24.22 -42.60
C SER A 525 -38.75 25.06 -41.78
N SER A 526 -38.81 26.40 -42.01
CA SER A 526 -38.05 27.38 -41.21
C SER A 526 -38.82 27.86 -39.96
N LYS A 527 -39.94 27.22 -39.62
CA LYS A 527 -40.79 27.65 -38.49
C LYS A 527 -40.91 26.61 -37.38
N ARG A 528 -40.62 25.39 -37.71
CA ARG A 528 -40.65 24.26 -36.76
C ARG A 528 -39.79 23.17 -37.31
N LEU A 529 -39.32 22.28 -36.42
CA LEU A 529 -38.64 21.09 -36.85
C LEU A 529 -39.59 20.19 -37.62
N SER A 530 -39.35 20.04 -38.91
CA SER A 530 -40.14 19.17 -39.79
C SER A 530 -39.21 18.61 -40.84
N VAL A 531 -39.04 17.34 -40.85
CA VAL A 531 -37.94 16.68 -41.57
C VAL A 531 -38.50 15.82 -42.71
N ASP A 532 -37.68 15.56 -43.72
CA ASP A 532 -37.93 14.70 -44.87
C ASP A 532 -37.31 13.29 -44.63
N ALA A 533 -37.18 12.48 -45.61
CA ALA A 533 -36.59 11.17 -45.53
C ALA A 533 -35.09 11.25 -45.20
N SER A 534 -34.58 10.29 -44.38
CA SER A 534 -33.22 10.26 -43.94
C SER A 534 -32.22 9.91 -45.05
N THR A 535 -31.05 10.48 -44.96
CA THR A 535 -29.86 10.07 -45.72
C THR A 535 -28.83 9.55 -44.73
N GLU A 536 -28.35 8.32 -44.93
CA GLU A 536 -27.28 7.75 -44.12
C GLU A 536 -25.93 8.32 -44.55
N LEU A 537 -25.19 8.84 -43.60
CA LEU A 537 -23.80 9.29 -43.78
C LEU A 537 -22.89 8.10 -43.71
N THR A 538 -22.15 7.80 -44.78
CA THR A 538 -21.28 6.65 -44.90
C THR A 538 -19.86 7.08 -45.24
N ALA A 539 -18.88 6.20 -44.94
CA ALA A 539 -17.47 6.42 -45.27
C ALA A 539 -16.83 7.66 -44.57
N LEU A 540 -17.29 7.98 -43.37
CA LEU A 540 -16.79 9.12 -42.61
C LEU A 540 -15.43 8.85 -41.93
N GLY A 541 -14.94 7.61 -41.95
CA GLY A 541 -13.68 7.25 -41.28
C GLY A 541 -13.76 7.32 -39.72
N VAL A 542 -14.98 7.35 -39.18
CA VAL A 542 -15.23 7.17 -37.74
C VAL A 542 -15.83 5.80 -37.56
N GLU A 543 -15.18 4.99 -36.75
CA GLU A 543 -15.56 3.59 -36.51
C GLU A 543 -16.06 3.42 -35.07
N GLY A 544 -16.89 2.43 -34.84
CA GLY A 544 -17.37 2.05 -33.50
C GLY A 544 -18.87 1.77 -33.48
N SER A 545 -19.30 1.19 -32.37
CA SER A 545 -20.71 0.86 -32.13
C SER A 545 -21.51 2.02 -31.52
N TRP A 546 -20.88 3.14 -31.24
CA TRP A 546 -21.51 4.32 -30.65
C TRP A 546 -21.12 5.56 -31.44
N LEU A 547 -22.05 6.33 -31.95
CA LEU A 547 -21.82 7.59 -32.62
C LEU A 547 -22.83 8.63 -32.14
N ALA A 548 -22.37 9.57 -31.30
CA ALA A 548 -23.19 10.64 -30.72
C ALA A 548 -22.84 11.98 -31.37
N PRO A 549 -23.65 12.45 -32.38
CA PRO A 549 -23.36 13.68 -33.08
C PRO A 549 -23.73 14.92 -32.27
N ARG A 550 -22.97 16.00 -32.52
CA ARG A 550 -23.31 17.38 -32.18
C ARG A 550 -23.05 18.28 -33.38
N VAL A 551 -24.06 19.14 -33.69
CA VAL A 551 -23.98 20.11 -34.77
C VAL A 551 -23.38 21.38 -34.23
N PHE A 552 -22.23 21.77 -34.73
CA PHE A 552 -21.48 22.95 -34.27
C PHE A 552 -20.45 23.38 -35.33
N ASP A 553 -20.26 24.69 -35.54
CA ASP A 553 -19.23 25.24 -36.44
C ASP A 553 -17.84 25.10 -35.78
N LEU A 554 -17.17 23.96 -36.02
CA LEU A 554 -15.89 23.60 -35.38
C LEU A 554 -14.68 24.37 -35.91
N ASP A 555 -14.74 24.87 -37.19
CA ASP A 555 -13.63 25.56 -37.79
C ASP A 555 -13.84 27.06 -38.03
N GLY A 556 -15.09 27.55 -37.75
CA GLY A 556 -15.47 28.96 -37.83
C GLY A 556 -15.68 29.47 -39.21
N ASP A 557 -15.96 28.62 -40.17
CA ASP A 557 -16.21 29.02 -41.57
C ASP A 557 -17.67 29.47 -41.82
N GLY A 558 -18.54 29.26 -40.84
CA GLY A 558 -19.94 29.62 -40.84
C GLY A 558 -20.88 28.53 -41.38
N LEU A 559 -20.36 27.34 -41.68
CA LEU A 559 -21.11 26.11 -41.87
C LEU A 559 -21.10 25.30 -40.59
N ASN A 560 -22.16 24.61 -40.29
CA ASN A 560 -22.14 23.69 -39.17
C ASN A 560 -21.48 22.38 -39.55
N ASP A 561 -20.58 21.94 -38.68
CA ASP A 561 -19.85 20.68 -38.73
C ASP A 561 -20.51 19.61 -37.82
N LEU A 562 -19.90 18.44 -37.73
CA LEU A 562 -20.29 17.41 -36.77
C LEU A 562 -19.12 17.06 -35.87
N ALA A 563 -19.28 17.29 -34.58
CA ALA A 563 -18.50 16.63 -33.58
C ALA A 563 -19.19 15.30 -33.21
N VAL A 564 -18.47 14.20 -33.27
CA VAL A 564 -19.08 12.89 -33.05
C VAL A 564 -18.35 12.18 -31.91
N GLY A 565 -19.05 12.04 -30.79
CA GLY A 565 -18.58 11.20 -29.67
C GLY A 565 -18.62 9.73 -30.04
N THR A 566 -17.60 9.00 -29.64
CA THR A 566 -17.40 7.59 -30.00
C THR A 566 -17.55 6.67 -28.81
N PHE A 567 -17.69 5.38 -29.07
CA PHE A 567 -17.68 4.33 -28.04
C PHE A 567 -16.43 4.39 -27.18
N ASP A 568 -15.26 4.57 -27.80
CA ASP A 568 -13.96 4.58 -27.11
C ASP A 568 -13.66 5.89 -26.36
N GLY A 569 -14.60 6.82 -26.34
CA GLY A 569 -14.48 8.08 -25.62
C GLY A 569 -13.77 9.22 -26.35
N TYR A 570 -13.54 9.09 -27.65
CA TYR A 570 -13.02 10.18 -28.47
C TYR A 570 -14.12 11.04 -29.05
N VAL A 571 -13.80 12.26 -29.40
CA VAL A 571 -14.68 13.15 -30.18
C VAL A 571 -14.06 13.36 -31.55
N ALA A 572 -14.66 12.79 -32.58
CA ALA A 572 -14.25 12.97 -33.97
C ALA A 572 -14.73 14.32 -34.51
N ARG A 573 -13.90 14.97 -35.30
CA ARG A 573 -14.22 16.23 -36.00
C ARG A 573 -14.51 15.95 -37.47
N LEU A 574 -15.72 16.11 -37.88
CA LEU A 574 -16.17 15.97 -39.25
C LEU A 574 -16.52 17.35 -39.81
N ILE A 575 -15.57 17.92 -40.56
CA ILE A 575 -15.68 19.28 -41.09
C ILE A 575 -16.51 19.29 -42.36
N ASN A 576 -17.52 20.16 -42.40
CA ASN A 576 -18.44 20.32 -43.49
C ASN A 576 -17.82 21.18 -44.59
N ASN A 577 -17.60 20.60 -45.75
CA ASN A 577 -17.04 21.29 -46.92
C ASN A 577 -18.10 21.80 -47.93
N GLY A 578 -19.38 21.89 -47.51
CA GLY A 578 -20.50 22.29 -48.33
C GLY A 578 -21.01 21.24 -49.36
N SER A 579 -20.37 20.06 -49.39
CA SER A 579 -20.78 18.94 -50.24
C SER A 579 -20.71 17.57 -49.54
N GLY A 580 -20.28 17.56 -48.32
CA GLY A 580 -20.09 16.38 -47.45
C GLY A 580 -19.17 16.72 -46.30
N PHE A 581 -18.64 15.69 -45.63
CA PHE A 581 -17.79 15.86 -44.47
C PHE A 581 -16.40 15.30 -44.72
N ASP A 582 -15.39 16.07 -44.34
CA ASP A 582 -14.01 15.64 -44.29
C ASP A 582 -13.64 15.28 -42.81
N ASN A 583 -13.09 14.11 -42.61
CA ASN A 583 -12.63 13.70 -41.27
C ASN A 583 -11.31 14.40 -40.94
N ALA A 584 -11.33 15.30 -39.97
CA ALA A 584 -10.17 16.05 -39.46
C ALA A 584 -9.49 15.38 -38.23
N GLY A 585 -9.78 14.12 -38.00
CA GLY A 585 -9.26 13.41 -36.82
C GLY A 585 -10.06 13.68 -35.55
N TYR A 586 -9.49 13.34 -34.41
CA TYR A 586 -10.12 13.54 -33.10
C TYR A 586 -9.68 14.86 -32.47
N ILE A 587 -10.37 15.26 -31.40
CA ILE A 587 -9.92 16.31 -30.50
C ILE A 587 -8.61 15.82 -29.85
N GLU A 588 -7.58 16.68 -29.88
CA GLU A 588 -6.27 16.36 -29.33
C GLU A 588 -5.98 17.18 -28.07
N LEU A 589 -5.18 16.63 -27.20
CA LEU A 589 -4.62 17.29 -26.03
C LEU A 589 -3.14 17.61 -26.27
N ASP A 590 -2.73 18.81 -25.86
CA ASP A 590 -1.31 19.17 -25.79
C ASP A 590 -0.80 18.86 -24.40
N GLU A 591 0.10 17.89 -24.29
CA GLU A 591 0.65 17.52 -23.03
C GLU A 591 2.11 17.96 -22.93
N THR A 592 2.33 18.92 -22.03
CA THR A 592 3.68 19.47 -21.81
C THR A 592 4.61 18.51 -21.08
N ASN A 593 4.08 17.50 -20.43
CA ASN A 593 4.85 16.52 -19.65
C ASN A 593 5.16 15.23 -20.41
N TYR A 594 4.43 14.92 -21.47
CA TYR A 594 4.64 13.74 -22.32
C TYR A 594 4.99 14.20 -23.75
N LYS A 595 5.71 13.42 -24.49
CA LYS A 595 6.28 13.82 -25.77
C LYS A 595 5.26 13.74 -26.92
N GLY A 596 4.32 14.67 -26.98
CA GLY A 596 3.49 14.83 -28.18
C GLY A 596 2.02 15.07 -27.91
N ASN A 597 1.30 15.43 -28.95
CA ASN A 597 -0.17 15.52 -28.91
C ASN A 597 -0.76 14.13 -28.97
N TYR A 598 -1.80 13.88 -28.21
CA TYR A 598 -2.56 12.65 -28.27
C TYR A 598 -4.06 12.93 -28.29
N ASN A 599 -4.85 11.98 -28.79
CA ASN A 599 -6.28 12.12 -28.86
C ASN A 599 -6.89 12.19 -27.44
N ALA A 600 -7.72 13.20 -27.19
CA ALA A 600 -8.40 13.34 -25.92
C ALA A 600 -9.44 12.25 -25.72
N LYS A 601 -9.41 11.58 -24.58
CA LYS A 601 -10.46 10.66 -24.14
C LYS A 601 -11.33 11.29 -23.08
N PHE A 602 -12.65 11.23 -23.27
CA PHE A 602 -13.65 11.84 -22.40
C PHE A 602 -14.57 10.82 -21.71
N GLY A 603 -14.16 9.57 -21.67
CA GLY A 603 -15.00 8.48 -21.18
C GLY A 603 -15.79 7.78 -22.28
N ASN A 604 -16.04 6.48 -22.08
CA ASN A 604 -16.70 5.68 -23.10
C ASN A 604 -18.14 6.14 -23.37
N ASN A 605 -18.63 5.87 -24.56
CA ASN A 605 -19.93 6.36 -25.01
C ASN A 605 -20.03 7.89 -24.89
N CYS A 606 -18.95 8.56 -25.28
CA CYS A 606 -18.84 10.01 -25.18
C CYS A 606 -19.97 10.73 -25.93
N VAL A 607 -20.49 11.77 -25.29
CA VAL A 607 -21.53 12.67 -25.87
C VAL A 607 -21.05 14.10 -25.72
N PRO A 608 -20.48 14.71 -26.77
CA PRO A 608 -19.97 16.09 -26.69
C PRO A 608 -21.14 17.10 -26.70
N CYS A 609 -20.92 18.23 -26.04
CA CYS A 609 -21.79 19.42 -26.14
C CYS A 609 -20.91 20.67 -26.07
N PHE A 610 -21.24 21.73 -26.75
CA PHE A 610 -20.44 22.93 -26.85
C PHE A 610 -21.20 24.15 -26.34
N ALA A 611 -20.63 24.89 -25.38
CA ALA A 611 -21.18 26.11 -24.85
C ALA A 611 -20.10 26.90 -24.12
N ASP A 612 -20.23 28.22 -23.99
CA ASP A 612 -19.39 29.06 -23.11
C ASP A 612 -19.99 28.99 -21.70
N VAL A 613 -19.61 27.98 -20.90
CA VAL A 613 -20.22 27.75 -19.60
C VAL A 613 -19.58 28.59 -18.49
N ASN A 614 -18.42 29.16 -18.73
CA ASN A 614 -17.72 30.02 -17.78
C ASN A 614 -17.91 31.53 -18.07
N GLY A 615 -18.45 31.89 -19.23
CA GLY A 615 -18.73 33.28 -19.63
C GLY A 615 -17.49 34.06 -20.07
N ASP A 616 -16.42 33.39 -20.51
CA ASP A 616 -15.18 34.06 -20.95
C ASP A 616 -15.18 34.40 -22.43
N GLY A 617 -16.20 34.00 -23.18
CA GLY A 617 -16.37 34.23 -24.62
C GLY A 617 -15.65 33.20 -25.49
N ILE A 618 -15.11 32.15 -24.92
CA ILE A 618 -14.53 31.00 -25.61
C ILE A 618 -15.48 29.82 -25.40
N THR A 619 -15.68 29.03 -26.46
CA THR A 619 -16.53 27.84 -26.32
C THR A 619 -15.81 26.74 -25.57
N ASP A 620 -16.52 26.15 -24.60
CA ASP A 620 -16.08 25.03 -23.81
C ASP A 620 -16.65 23.72 -24.34
N LEU A 621 -16.03 22.61 -24.02
CA LEU A 621 -16.50 21.27 -24.28
C LEU A 621 -17.06 20.63 -23.00
N VAL A 622 -18.31 20.23 -23.04
CA VAL A 622 -19.00 19.45 -22.02
C VAL A 622 -19.21 18.06 -22.58
N CYS A 623 -18.69 17.03 -21.93
CA CYS A 623 -18.88 15.66 -22.37
C CYS A 623 -19.70 14.86 -21.37
N GLY A 624 -20.69 14.14 -21.88
CA GLY A 624 -21.33 13.07 -21.14
C GLY A 624 -20.71 11.74 -21.48
N SER A 625 -20.69 10.83 -20.53
CA SER A 625 -20.12 9.48 -20.72
C SER A 625 -20.94 8.41 -19.99
N LEU A 626 -20.61 7.15 -20.24
CA LEU A 626 -21.27 6.01 -19.61
C LEU A 626 -20.98 5.96 -18.11
N GLU A 627 -19.75 6.12 -17.76
CA GLU A 627 -19.24 6.32 -16.41
C GLU A 627 -18.11 7.33 -16.49
N TYR A 628 -17.63 7.75 -15.35
CA TYR A 628 -16.28 8.27 -15.23
C TYR A 628 -15.40 7.43 -16.12
N GLY A 629 -14.97 7.91 -17.26
CA GLY A 629 -14.35 7.17 -18.35
C GLY A 629 -13.32 6.15 -18.02
N MET A 630 -13.37 5.62 -16.85
CA MET A 630 -12.26 4.98 -16.23
C MET A 630 -12.59 3.96 -15.16
N ASN A 631 -13.87 3.76 -14.87
CA ASN A 631 -14.34 2.72 -13.97
C ASN A 631 -14.87 1.49 -14.71
N TYR A 632 -14.35 1.22 -15.92
CA TYR A 632 -14.61 -0.09 -16.49
C TYR A 632 -13.69 -1.08 -15.81
N PRO A 633 -14.23 -2.01 -15.02
CA PRO A 633 -13.44 -3.12 -14.55
C PRO A 633 -12.71 -3.75 -15.74
N ILE A 634 -11.46 -4.14 -15.56
CA ILE A 634 -10.64 -4.71 -16.63
C ILE A 634 -11.27 -5.94 -17.30
N ASP A 635 -12.22 -6.60 -16.64
CA ASP A 635 -13.01 -7.73 -17.15
C ASP A 635 -14.26 -7.31 -17.94
N SER A 636 -14.64 -6.05 -17.91
CA SER A 636 -15.75 -5.53 -18.70
C SER A 636 -15.54 -5.74 -20.19
N GLU A 637 -16.61 -6.05 -20.92
CA GLU A 637 -16.60 -6.08 -22.38
C GLU A 637 -16.26 -4.72 -23.00
N TYR A 638 -16.44 -3.65 -22.24
CA TYR A 638 -16.21 -2.26 -22.65
C TYR A 638 -14.83 -1.75 -22.28
N PHE A 639 -13.98 -2.56 -21.63
CA PHE A 639 -12.63 -2.14 -21.26
C PHE A 639 -11.77 -1.91 -22.52
N PRO A 640 -11.35 -0.68 -22.83
CA PRO A 640 -10.82 -0.32 -24.15
C PRO A 640 -9.42 -0.91 -24.43
N TYR A 641 -8.63 -1.19 -23.40
CA TYR A 641 -7.25 -1.66 -23.50
C TYR A 641 -7.08 -3.14 -23.16
N ARG A 642 -8.14 -3.92 -23.36
CA ARG A 642 -8.13 -5.36 -23.05
C ARG A 642 -7.01 -6.12 -23.79
N ALA A 643 -6.74 -5.76 -25.04
CA ALA A 643 -5.73 -6.44 -25.86
C ALA A 643 -4.31 -6.10 -25.40
N GLU A 644 -4.06 -4.83 -25.09
CA GLU A 644 -2.77 -4.32 -24.61
C GLU A 644 -2.46 -4.87 -23.23
N LEU A 645 -3.41 -4.85 -22.31
CA LEU A 645 -3.28 -5.46 -20.99
C LEU A 645 -3.03 -6.97 -21.11
N GLN A 646 -3.80 -7.67 -21.93
CA GLN A 646 -3.59 -9.11 -22.16
C GLN A 646 -2.18 -9.41 -22.69
N ALA A 647 -1.65 -8.56 -23.58
CA ALA A 647 -0.30 -8.72 -24.10
C ALA A 647 0.76 -8.59 -22.99
N GLN A 648 0.63 -7.59 -22.12
CA GLN A 648 1.53 -7.41 -20.98
C GLN A 648 1.43 -8.57 -19.98
N LEU A 649 0.21 -8.99 -19.63
CA LEU A 649 -0.01 -10.12 -18.72
C LEU A 649 0.49 -11.44 -19.31
N ASN A 650 0.43 -11.61 -20.63
CA ASN A 650 1.07 -12.77 -21.30
C ASN A 650 2.59 -12.70 -21.17
N TYR A 651 3.19 -11.53 -21.36
CA TYR A 651 4.62 -11.33 -21.13
C TYR A 651 5.01 -11.71 -19.69
N PHE A 652 4.24 -11.25 -18.67
CA PHE A 652 4.50 -11.60 -17.27
C PHE A 652 4.43 -13.11 -17.03
N LYS A 653 3.43 -13.78 -17.61
CA LYS A 653 3.29 -15.24 -17.52
C LYS A 653 4.43 -15.99 -18.21
N GLU A 654 4.86 -15.55 -19.40
CA GLU A 654 5.96 -16.17 -20.14
C GLU A 654 7.28 -16.05 -19.40
N HIS A 655 7.47 -14.95 -18.64
CA HIS A 655 8.63 -14.74 -17.80
C HIS A 655 8.49 -15.33 -16.38
N GLY A 656 7.33 -15.87 -16.04
CA GLY A 656 7.08 -16.42 -14.70
C GLY A 656 7.01 -15.38 -13.59
N TYR A 657 6.70 -14.13 -13.92
CA TYR A 657 6.49 -13.07 -12.92
C TYR A 657 5.21 -13.31 -12.13
N TYR A 658 5.27 -13.00 -10.86
CA TYR A 658 4.10 -13.08 -9.99
C TYR A 658 3.14 -11.92 -10.26
N VAL A 659 1.84 -12.23 -10.23
CA VAL A 659 0.76 -11.24 -10.31
C VAL A 659 -0.25 -11.54 -9.21
N GLY A 660 -0.35 -10.65 -8.25
CA GLY A 660 -1.32 -10.65 -7.14
C GLY A 660 -2.49 -9.71 -7.40
N MET A 661 -3.34 -9.59 -6.40
CA MET A 661 -4.52 -8.72 -6.42
C MET A 661 -4.20 -7.34 -5.85
N HIS A 662 -4.44 -6.28 -6.60
CA HIS A 662 -4.48 -4.92 -6.05
C HIS A 662 -5.93 -4.60 -5.72
N PHE A 663 -6.31 -4.88 -4.46
CA PHE A 663 -7.70 -4.85 -4.06
C PHE A 663 -8.15 -3.43 -3.74
N TYR A 664 -9.17 -2.98 -4.47
CA TYR A 664 -9.82 -1.71 -4.19
C TYR A 664 -11.02 -1.92 -3.27
N THR A 665 -10.95 -1.35 -2.08
CA THR A 665 -12.09 -1.23 -1.17
C THR A 665 -12.40 0.24 -0.94
N ASN A 666 -13.67 0.54 -0.75
CA ASN A 666 -14.12 1.86 -0.36
C ASN A 666 -14.29 1.85 1.17
N ASP A 667 -13.80 2.86 1.86
CA ASP A 667 -13.92 3.04 3.31
C ASP A 667 -15.36 2.99 3.85
N SER A 668 -16.33 3.17 2.97
CA SER A 668 -17.77 3.05 3.24
C SER A 668 -18.40 1.74 2.72
N ALA A 669 -17.62 0.83 2.14
CA ALA A 669 -18.16 -0.42 1.63
C ALA A 669 -18.73 -1.29 2.75
N SER A 670 -19.86 -1.95 2.47
CA SER A 670 -20.38 -3.02 3.34
C SER A 670 -19.64 -4.32 3.09
N ASP A 671 -19.68 -5.25 4.06
CA ASP A 671 -19.06 -6.56 3.91
C ASP A 671 -19.54 -7.30 2.66
N SER A 672 -20.83 -7.24 2.35
CA SER A 672 -21.40 -7.86 1.14
C SER A 672 -20.92 -7.20 -0.16
N ARG A 673 -20.58 -5.92 -0.13
CA ARG A 673 -19.99 -5.24 -1.28
C ARG A 673 -18.54 -5.66 -1.47
N GLU A 674 -17.81 -5.77 -0.39
CA GLU A 674 -16.42 -6.20 -0.40
C GLU A 674 -16.27 -7.62 -0.91
N ASP A 675 -17.10 -8.56 -0.43
CA ASP A 675 -17.17 -9.95 -0.94
C ASP A 675 -17.43 -9.98 -2.45
N TRP A 676 -18.39 -9.20 -2.91
CA TRP A 676 -18.73 -9.11 -4.33
C TRP A 676 -17.53 -8.60 -5.17
N GLU A 677 -16.83 -7.55 -4.71
CA GLU A 677 -15.66 -7.01 -5.39
C GLU A 677 -14.51 -8.03 -5.45
N ILE A 678 -14.26 -8.76 -4.35
CA ILE A 678 -13.23 -9.79 -4.29
C ILE A 678 -13.52 -10.91 -5.28
N GLU A 679 -14.75 -11.42 -5.32
CA GLU A 679 -15.15 -12.49 -6.24
C GLU A 679 -15.00 -12.06 -7.71
N HIS A 680 -15.43 -10.85 -8.03
CA HIS A 680 -15.33 -10.31 -9.39
C HIS A 680 -13.88 -10.00 -9.77
N HIS A 681 -13.05 -9.58 -8.83
CA HIS A 681 -11.62 -9.37 -9.07
C HIS A 681 -10.92 -10.69 -9.41
N LEU A 682 -11.18 -11.74 -8.67
CA LEU A 682 -10.68 -13.08 -8.99
C LEU A 682 -11.20 -13.55 -10.38
N GLY A 683 -12.47 -13.29 -10.68
CA GLY A 683 -13.06 -13.54 -11.99
C GLY A 683 -12.34 -12.79 -13.12
N ALA A 684 -12.02 -11.51 -12.91
CA ALA A 684 -11.26 -10.70 -13.85
C ALA A 684 -9.86 -11.28 -14.08
N MET A 685 -9.12 -11.58 -13.01
CA MET A 685 -7.80 -12.21 -13.12
C MET A 685 -7.86 -13.55 -13.88
N ALA A 686 -8.85 -14.38 -13.59
CA ALA A 686 -9.08 -15.65 -14.29
C ALA A 686 -9.37 -15.44 -15.79
N SER A 687 -10.12 -14.39 -16.15
CA SER A 687 -10.45 -14.05 -17.55
C SER A 687 -9.20 -13.73 -18.38
N TYR A 688 -8.15 -13.21 -17.75
CA TYR A 688 -6.83 -12.95 -18.34
C TYR A 688 -5.89 -14.17 -18.24
N GLY A 689 -6.36 -15.27 -17.65
CA GLY A 689 -5.59 -16.50 -17.48
C GLY A 689 -4.50 -16.39 -16.42
N LEU A 690 -4.69 -15.52 -15.42
CA LEU A 690 -3.82 -15.39 -14.25
C LEU A 690 -4.15 -16.48 -13.23
N ASN A 691 -3.19 -16.75 -12.35
CA ASN A 691 -3.42 -17.62 -11.21
C ASN A 691 -4.29 -16.88 -10.17
N THR A 692 -5.29 -17.56 -9.64
CA THR A 692 -6.23 -17.03 -8.63
C THR A 692 -6.19 -17.85 -7.33
N SER A 693 -5.26 -18.77 -7.20
CA SER A 693 -5.13 -19.63 -6.01
C SER A 693 -3.75 -19.46 -5.40
N GLY A 694 -3.71 -19.30 -4.08
CA GLY A 694 -2.44 -19.13 -3.36
C GLY A 694 -1.76 -17.79 -3.65
N ILE A 695 -2.53 -16.79 -4.02
CA ILE A 695 -2.04 -15.43 -4.26
C ILE A 695 -2.23 -14.55 -3.05
N GLY A 696 -1.58 -13.41 -3.06
CA GLY A 696 -1.76 -12.32 -2.10
C GLY A 696 -2.57 -11.17 -2.67
N ALA A 697 -2.87 -10.26 -1.79
CA ALA A 697 -3.52 -9.00 -2.11
C ALA A 697 -2.74 -7.82 -1.50
N ASN A 698 -2.99 -6.66 -2.07
CA ASN A 698 -2.58 -5.37 -1.58
C ASN A 698 -3.78 -4.44 -1.66
N GLN A 699 -4.01 -3.62 -0.63
CA GLN A 699 -5.13 -2.66 -0.66
C GLN A 699 -4.73 -1.41 -1.43
N HIS A 700 -5.54 -1.03 -2.41
CA HIS A 700 -5.41 0.26 -3.06
C HIS A 700 -5.51 1.38 -2.02
N THR A 701 -4.60 2.36 -2.09
CA THR A 701 -4.45 3.43 -1.08
C THR A 701 -4.28 2.92 0.36
N TRP A 702 -4.06 1.62 0.55
CA TRP A 702 -3.89 0.91 1.82
C TRP A 702 -5.10 0.95 2.76
N TYR A 703 -6.27 1.32 2.27
CA TYR A 703 -7.48 1.33 3.07
C TYR A 703 -8.11 -0.05 3.17
N THR A 704 -8.64 -0.32 4.36
CA THR A 704 -9.55 -1.43 4.63
C THR A 704 -10.96 -0.88 4.84
N SER A 705 -11.98 -1.74 4.86
CA SER A 705 -13.35 -1.32 5.19
C SER A 705 -13.39 -0.61 6.54
N GLY A 706 -13.99 0.58 6.58
CA GLY A 706 -14.06 1.41 7.78
C GLY A 706 -14.92 0.85 8.91
N ASN A 707 -15.70 -0.18 8.64
CA ASN A 707 -16.62 -0.77 9.62
C ASN A 707 -16.01 -1.95 10.39
N SER A 708 -15.16 -2.72 9.76
CA SER A 708 -14.44 -3.82 10.39
C SER A 708 -13.21 -4.18 9.52
N PRO A 709 -12.05 -3.70 9.89
CA PRO A 709 -10.81 -3.97 9.18
C PRO A 709 -10.38 -5.43 9.21
N THR A 710 -10.61 -6.07 10.34
CA THR A 710 -10.37 -7.49 10.50
C THR A 710 -11.24 -8.26 9.51
N GLN A 711 -12.48 -7.84 9.31
CA GLN A 711 -13.39 -8.46 8.36
C GLN A 711 -12.90 -8.35 6.92
N SER A 712 -12.33 -7.21 6.49
CA SER A 712 -11.73 -7.10 5.15
C SER A 712 -10.67 -8.18 4.89
N PHE A 713 -9.82 -8.45 5.87
CA PHE A 713 -8.81 -9.50 5.72
C PHE A 713 -9.41 -10.90 5.77
N LEU A 714 -10.47 -11.11 6.56
CA LEU A 714 -11.17 -12.41 6.60
C LEU A 714 -11.92 -12.67 5.30
N ASN A 715 -12.54 -11.65 4.70
CA ASN A 715 -13.17 -11.78 3.38
C ASN A 715 -12.16 -12.21 2.30
N LEU A 716 -10.95 -11.67 2.34
CA LEU A 716 -9.85 -12.13 1.47
C LEU A 716 -9.44 -13.57 1.79
N TRP A 717 -9.31 -13.91 3.08
CA TRP A 717 -8.94 -15.26 3.52
C TRP A 717 -9.98 -16.31 3.11
N ASP A 718 -11.26 -16.02 3.23
CA ASP A 718 -12.37 -16.94 2.93
C ASP A 718 -12.42 -17.33 1.44
N VAL A 719 -11.90 -16.52 0.55
CA VAL A 719 -11.78 -16.83 -0.88
C VAL A 719 -10.40 -17.41 -1.26
N GLY A 720 -9.51 -17.63 -0.28
CA GLY A 720 -8.22 -18.28 -0.47
C GLY A 720 -7.07 -17.34 -0.81
N ILE A 721 -7.17 -16.05 -0.52
CA ILE A 721 -6.05 -15.12 -0.50
C ILE A 721 -5.24 -15.40 0.76
N LEU A 722 -3.94 -15.65 0.61
CA LEU A 722 -3.12 -16.19 1.69
C LEU A 722 -2.34 -15.13 2.45
N PHE A 723 -2.05 -14.00 1.83
CA PHE A 723 -1.29 -12.93 2.42
C PHE A 723 -1.71 -11.56 1.88
N ASN A 724 -1.37 -10.51 2.63
CA ASN A 724 -1.55 -9.12 2.23
C ASN A 724 -0.28 -8.33 2.53
N THR A 725 0.22 -7.59 1.54
CA THR A 725 1.51 -6.89 1.61
C THR A 725 1.38 -5.38 1.68
N GLY A 726 0.18 -4.84 1.68
CA GLY A 726 -0.01 -3.39 1.78
C GLY A 726 -1.38 -3.02 2.32
N PHE A 727 -1.41 -2.55 3.55
CA PHE A 727 -2.62 -2.04 4.20
C PHE A 727 -2.28 -0.93 5.19
N ALA A 728 -3.27 -0.13 5.55
CA ALA A 728 -3.20 0.76 6.70
C ALA A 728 -4.22 0.34 7.74
N ALA A 729 -3.91 0.62 9.00
CA ALA A 729 -4.91 0.46 10.04
C ALA A 729 -6.12 1.33 9.71
N PRO A 730 -7.33 0.78 9.79
CA PRO A 730 -8.55 1.48 9.48
C PRO A 730 -8.84 2.58 10.47
N ASN A 731 -9.59 3.55 10.02
CA ASN A 731 -9.89 4.75 10.79
C ASN A 731 -8.64 5.45 11.33
N ASP A 732 -7.52 5.32 10.62
CA ASP A 732 -6.42 6.24 10.83
C ASP A 732 -6.93 7.63 10.41
N PRO A 733 -7.38 8.50 11.34
CA PRO A 733 -7.87 9.83 11.01
C PRO A 733 -6.72 10.74 10.60
N ASN A 734 -5.60 10.15 10.19
CA ASN A 734 -4.36 10.85 10.01
C ASN A 734 -4.46 11.85 8.87
N PRO A 735 -4.52 13.15 9.15
CA PRO A 735 -4.38 14.16 8.14
C PRO A 735 -2.97 14.22 7.55
N TYR A 736 -2.03 13.49 8.15
CA TYR A 736 -0.66 13.33 7.65
C TYR A 736 -0.53 11.95 7.02
N PRO A 737 -1.10 11.81 5.84
CA PRO A 737 -1.21 10.54 5.20
C PRO A 737 0.18 10.03 4.92
N GLN A 738 0.36 8.83 4.94
CA GLN A 738 1.38 8.18 4.13
C GLN A 738 2.74 8.01 4.76
N THR A 739 3.15 8.83 5.70
CA THR A 739 4.54 8.79 6.14
C THR A 739 4.75 8.24 7.52
N SER A 740 3.77 8.35 8.39
CA SER A 740 4.08 8.15 9.79
C SER A 740 3.66 6.80 10.36
N ALA A 741 2.46 6.38 10.10
CA ALA A 741 1.95 5.18 10.76
C ALA A 741 2.12 3.92 9.92
N ARG A 742 2.21 4.07 8.62
CA ARG A 742 2.16 2.97 7.65
C ARG A 742 3.48 2.26 7.44
N ASN A 743 4.58 2.88 7.82
CA ASN A 743 5.92 2.46 7.45
C ASN A 743 6.87 2.34 8.62
N VAL A 744 6.33 2.30 9.80
CA VAL A 744 7.13 1.99 10.96
C VAL A 744 7.48 0.52 10.88
N ILE A 745 8.68 0.17 10.80
CA ILE A 745 9.21 -1.17 10.96
C ILE A 745 8.19 -2.27 10.59
N SER A 746 8.32 -2.87 9.43
CA SER A 746 7.34 -3.82 8.85
C SER A 746 7.60 -5.27 9.25
N LEU A 747 7.39 -5.62 10.52
CA LEU A 747 7.33 -7.04 10.89
C LEU A 747 6.04 -7.66 10.35
N PRO A 748 6.13 -8.78 9.66
CA PRO A 748 4.94 -9.54 9.30
C PRO A 748 4.29 -10.18 10.53
N PHE A 749 2.99 -10.45 10.44
CA PHE A 749 2.26 -11.18 11.47
C PHE A 749 1.04 -11.89 10.87
N TYR A 750 0.54 -12.91 11.57
CA TYR A 750 -0.72 -13.57 11.24
C TYR A 750 -1.88 -12.91 11.97
N LEU A 751 -2.96 -12.67 11.26
CA LEU A 751 -4.22 -12.37 11.89
C LEU A 751 -4.73 -13.66 12.57
N THR A 752 -4.92 -13.61 13.88
CA THR A 752 -5.41 -14.76 14.67
C THR A 752 -6.86 -14.53 15.05
N VAL A 753 -7.71 -15.50 14.73
CA VAL A 753 -9.14 -15.46 15.06
C VAL A 753 -9.49 -16.75 15.79
N ASP A 754 -10.09 -16.63 16.97
CA ASP A 754 -10.43 -17.77 17.84
C ASP A 754 -9.24 -18.74 18.11
N GLY A 755 -8.03 -18.19 18.15
CA GLY A 755 -6.79 -18.95 18.36
C GLY A 755 -6.25 -19.66 17.11
N GLU A 756 -6.87 -19.44 15.96
CA GLU A 756 -6.39 -19.98 14.68
C GLU A 756 -5.75 -18.86 13.82
N ARG A 757 -4.57 -19.15 13.29
CA ARG A 757 -3.90 -18.24 12.34
C ARG A 757 -4.63 -18.24 11.01
N THR A 758 -4.89 -17.06 10.47
CA THR A 758 -5.53 -16.86 9.17
C THR A 758 -4.56 -16.21 8.18
N ILE A 759 -4.91 -15.08 7.59
CA ILE A 759 -4.11 -14.40 6.58
C ILE A 759 -2.80 -13.83 7.15
N LEU A 760 -1.72 -13.94 6.40
CA LEU A 760 -0.43 -13.31 6.73
C LEU A 760 -0.47 -11.85 6.31
N LEU A 761 -0.12 -10.95 7.20
CA LEU A 761 -0.15 -9.52 6.98
C LEU A 761 1.26 -8.91 7.08
N GLN A 762 1.60 -8.04 6.14
CA GLN A 762 2.85 -7.29 6.13
C GLN A 762 2.64 -5.95 5.44
N ASN A 763 3.19 -4.87 5.99
CA ASN A 763 3.20 -3.59 5.32
C ASN A 763 4.33 -3.50 4.29
N CYS A 764 4.09 -2.73 3.23
CA CYS A 764 5.12 -2.36 2.28
C CYS A 764 5.95 -1.16 2.77
N SER A 765 7.15 -1.04 2.25
CA SER A 765 8.07 0.07 2.50
C SER A 765 7.78 1.25 1.57
N THR A 766 7.99 2.48 2.06
CA THR A 766 7.91 3.69 1.21
C THR A 766 9.12 3.90 0.31
N LEU A 767 10.13 3.06 0.36
CA LEU A 767 11.23 3.10 -0.59
C LEU A 767 10.66 2.87 -2.02
N PRO A 768 11.05 3.63 -3.05
CA PRO A 768 12.09 4.68 -3.09
C PRO A 768 11.60 6.12 -2.86
N TYR A 769 10.31 6.32 -2.55
CA TYR A 769 9.70 7.66 -2.52
C TYR A 769 10.09 8.50 -1.31
N SER A 770 10.43 7.90 -0.19
CA SER A 770 10.88 8.60 1.00
C SER A 770 12.24 8.14 1.48
N ASP A 771 12.93 9.01 2.21
CA ASP A 771 14.21 8.70 2.82
C ASP A 771 14.12 7.54 3.81
N SER A 772 15.09 6.72 3.74
CA SER A 772 15.17 5.33 4.17
C SER A 772 15.36 5.08 5.67
N ALA A 773 15.25 6.05 6.55
CA ALA A 773 15.49 5.81 7.98
C ALA A 773 14.67 4.64 8.55
N TRP A 774 13.41 4.53 8.11
CA TRP A 774 12.52 3.44 8.48
C TRP A 774 12.94 2.10 7.87
N THR A 775 13.32 2.13 6.60
CA THR A 775 13.75 0.94 5.88
C THR A 775 15.11 0.47 6.39
N ASP A 776 16.02 1.39 6.75
CA ASP A 776 17.29 1.07 7.39
C ASP A 776 17.10 0.41 8.76
N ILE A 777 16.08 0.85 9.52
CA ILE A 777 15.72 0.21 10.79
C ILE A 777 15.15 -1.19 10.53
N SER A 778 14.26 -1.35 9.55
CA SER A 778 13.74 -2.67 9.18
C SER A 778 14.88 -3.63 8.81
N ALA A 779 15.88 -3.13 8.07
CA ALA A 779 17.05 -3.92 7.70
C ALA A 779 17.92 -4.33 8.91
N ARG A 780 18.07 -3.47 9.90
CA ARG A 780 18.81 -3.80 11.13
C ARG A 780 18.21 -4.99 11.87
N TRP A 781 16.90 -5.16 11.76
CA TRP A 781 16.16 -6.23 12.41
C TRP A 781 15.86 -7.41 11.47
N ASP A 782 16.55 -7.50 10.33
CA ASP A 782 16.40 -8.58 9.33
C ASP A 782 14.96 -8.79 8.86
N MET A 783 14.17 -7.70 8.81
CA MET A 783 12.79 -7.78 8.38
C MET A 783 12.69 -7.96 6.87
N PRO A 784 11.70 -8.71 6.38
CA PRO A 784 11.44 -8.74 4.95
C PRO A 784 10.96 -7.36 4.48
N VAL A 785 11.34 -6.95 3.28
CA VAL A 785 11.02 -5.64 2.73
C VAL A 785 10.27 -5.78 1.42
N ALA A 786 8.99 -5.42 1.41
CA ALA A 786 8.22 -5.22 0.20
C ALA A 786 8.34 -3.75 -0.24
N VAL A 787 8.82 -3.51 -1.45
CA VAL A 787 9.04 -2.17 -2.01
C VAL A 787 7.92 -1.85 -2.98
N TYR A 788 7.03 -0.90 -2.62
CA TYR A 788 5.95 -0.55 -3.52
C TYR A 788 6.35 0.51 -4.54
N TYR A 789 5.81 0.39 -5.75
CA TYR A 789 6.02 1.36 -6.82
C TYR A 789 4.89 1.32 -7.84
N HIS A 790 4.50 2.47 -8.38
CA HIS A 790 3.56 2.56 -9.49
C HIS A 790 4.30 2.38 -10.81
N CYS A 791 4.19 1.21 -11.43
CA CYS A 791 4.89 0.93 -12.69
C CYS A 791 4.22 1.54 -13.92
N ASP A 792 3.00 2.05 -13.78
CA ASP A 792 2.15 2.55 -14.87
C ASP A 792 2.74 3.75 -15.64
N PHE A 793 3.63 4.48 -15.01
CA PHE A 793 4.22 5.71 -15.56
C PHE A 793 5.66 5.53 -16.05
N THR A 794 6.09 4.32 -16.33
CA THR A 794 7.47 4.03 -16.72
C THR A 794 7.79 4.53 -18.13
N VAL A 795 6.91 4.27 -19.10
CA VAL A 795 7.11 4.71 -20.49
C VAL A 795 7.08 6.24 -20.58
N GLY A 796 8.14 6.81 -21.14
CA GLY A 796 8.34 8.27 -21.19
C GLY A 796 8.96 8.88 -19.94
N ASN A 797 9.20 8.08 -18.89
CA ASN A 797 9.79 8.52 -17.62
C ASN A 797 10.95 7.60 -17.16
N GLU A 798 11.55 6.87 -18.08
CA GLU A 798 12.53 5.80 -17.83
C GLU A 798 13.74 6.28 -17.02
N ASP A 799 14.18 7.52 -17.19
CA ASP A 799 15.32 8.08 -16.45
C ASP A 799 15.00 8.24 -14.95
N ASN A 800 13.80 8.70 -14.61
CA ASN A 800 13.37 8.82 -13.21
C ASN A 800 13.12 7.45 -12.59
N THR A 801 12.47 6.56 -13.33
CA THR A 801 12.25 5.17 -12.90
C THR A 801 13.58 4.47 -12.63
N ARG A 802 14.58 4.65 -13.49
CA ARG A 802 15.92 4.12 -13.28
C ARG A 802 16.58 4.68 -12.02
N ALA A 803 16.45 5.97 -11.76
CA ALA A 803 16.99 6.60 -10.55
C ALA A 803 16.35 6.04 -9.27
N ASP A 804 15.07 5.69 -9.31
CA ASP A 804 14.38 5.07 -8.18
C ASP A 804 14.82 3.59 -8.00
N ILE A 805 14.99 2.85 -9.08
CA ILE A 805 15.56 1.50 -9.03
C ILE A 805 16.98 1.53 -8.44
N GLU A 806 17.80 2.53 -8.79
CA GLU A 806 19.14 2.70 -8.24
C GLU A 806 19.15 2.95 -6.72
N LYS A 807 18.16 3.68 -6.18
CA LYS A 807 18.01 3.85 -4.72
C LYS A 807 17.73 2.52 -4.03
N VAL A 808 16.83 1.72 -4.60
CA VAL A 808 16.49 0.39 -4.08
C VAL A 808 17.68 -0.55 -4.17
N GLU A 809 18.43 -0.51 -5.28
CA GLU A 809 19.66 -1.30 -5.43
C GLU A 809 20.75 -0.90 -4.42
N ALA A 810 20.92 0.39 -4.17
CA ALA A 810 21.87 0.87 -3.16
C ALA A 810 21.50 0.37 -1.75
N PHE A 811 20.21 0.40 -1.40
CA PHE A 811 19.70 -0.16 -0.14
C PHE A 811 19.96 -1.69 -0.07
N ARG A 812 19.62 -2.43 -1.12
CA ARG A 812 19.85 -3.86 -1.20
C ARG A 812 21.33 -4.21 -0.97
N GLN A 813 22.24 -3.50 -1.62
CA GLN A 813 23.69 -3.74 -1.47
C GLN A 813 24.20 -3.38 -0.08
N GLN A 814 23.73 -2.26 0.48
CA GLN A 814 24.12 -1.81 1.81
C GLN A 814 23.76 -2.82 2.90
N HIS A 815 22.59 -3.44 2.82
CA HIS A 815 22.02 -4.31 3.84
C HIS A 815 22.04 -5.80 3.49
N GLY A 816 22.55 -6.18 2.34
CA GLY A 816 22.75 -7.58 1.98
C GLY A 816 21.48 -8.35 1.62
N TYR A 817 20.40 -7.67 1.26
CA TYR A 817 19.16 -8.32 0.83
C TYR A 817 19.28 -9.03 -0.52
N SER A 818 18.49 -10.08 -0.67
CA SER A 818 18.24 -10.73 -1.97
C SER A 818 16.84 -10.43 -2.47
N PHE A 819 16.71 -10.18 -3.78
CA PHE A 819 15.40 -10.05 -4.40
C PHE A 819 14.75 -11.41 -4.61
N VAL A 820 13.44 -11.46 -4.26
CA VAL A 820 12.55 -12.58 -4.57
C VAL A 820 11.21 -12.02 -5.05
N MET A 821 10.35 -12.85 -5.60
CA MET A 821 8.97 -12.44 -5.89
C MET A 821 8.17 -12.31 -4.58
N GLU A 822 7.10 -11.54 -4.62
CA GLU A 822 6.26 -11.23 -3.43
C GLU A 822 5.67 -12.50 -2.79
N ASN A 823 5.17 -13.43 -3.58
CA ASN A 823 4.70 -14.72 -3.08
C ASN A 823 5.83 -15.55 -2.45
N GLN A 824 7.04 -15.50 -3.03
CA GLN A 824 8.22 -16.18 -2.49
C GLN A 824 8.64 -15.57 -1.15
N LEU A 825 8.56 -14.24 -1.02
CA LEU A 825 8.77 -13.55 0.25
C LEU A 825 7.74 -14.01 1.29
N ALA A 826 6.44 -13.99 0.94
CA ALA A 826 5.37 -14.41 1.83
C ALA A 826 5.52 -15.87 2.28
N TYR A 827 5.90 -16.76 1.37
CA TYR A 827 6.12 -18.18 1.69
C TYR A 827 7.33 -18.38 2.60
N ALA A 828 8.42 -17.63 2.39
CA ALA A 828 9.59 -17.68 3.28
C ALA A 828 9.24 -17.18 4.70
N VAL A 829 8.44 -16.12 4.80
CA VAL A 829 7.92 -15.61 6.08
C VAL A 829 7.03 -16.64 6.77
N ALA A 830 6.11 -17.25 6.03
CA ALA A 830 5.23 -18.29 6.55
C ALA A 830 6.03 -19.50 7.07
N ALA A 831 7.02 -19.94 6.32
CA ALA A 831 7.91 -21.04 6.74
C ALA A 831 8.70 -20.67 7.99
N ALA A 832 9.22 -19.44 8.09
CA ALA A 832 9.92 -18.97 9.27
C ALA A 832 9.01 -18.97 10.52
N TYR A 833 7.76 -18.54 10.41
CA TYR A 833 6.81 -18.61 11.53
C TYR A 833 6.40 -20.01 11.91
N ASN A 834 6.34 -20.93 10.96
CA ASN A 834 6.01 -22.33 11.20
C ASN A 834 7.22 -23.15 11.72
N GLN A 835 8.40 -22.53 11.74
CA GLN A 835 9.63 -23.17 12.19
C GLN A 835 9.59 -23.33 13.72
N THR A 836 9.85 -24.55 14.17
CA THR A 836 10.25 -24.84 15.55
C THR A 836 11.73 -25.17 15.63
N LEU A 837 12.33 -24.98 16.78
CA LEU A 837 13.76 -25.23 16.99
C LEU A 837 13.94 -26.29 18.07
N ASN A 838 14.75 -27.30 17.75
CA ASN A 838 15.27 -28.21 18.74
C ASN A 838 16.77 -27.95 18.93
N VAL A 839 17.17 -27.64 20.13
CA VAL A 839 18.57 -27.43 20.51
C VAL A 839 19.05 -28.59 21.37
N ARG A 840 20.25 -29.06 21.11
CA ARG A 840 20.94 -30.03 21.94
C ARG A 840 22.31 -29.49 22.27
N ASP A 841 22.59 -29.36 23.56
CA ASP A 841 23.93 -29.04 24.06
C ASP A 841 24.89 -30.21 23.84
N GLY A 842 26.07 -29.89 23.33
CA GLY A 842 27.16 -30.86 23.22
C GLY A 842 27.73 -31.22 24.59
N SER A 843 28.23 -32.43 24.72
CA SER A 843 28.90 -32.88 25.94
C SER A 843 30.36 -32.41 25.97
N GLY A 844 30.66 -31.33 26.69
CA GLY A 844 32.06 -30.87 26.85
C GLY A 844 32.18 -29.54 27.60
N GLU A 845 33.40 -29.15 27.95
CA GLU A 845 33.69 -27.81 28.45
C GLU A 845 33.70 -26.85 27.24
N GLY A 846 32.80 -25.86 27.23
CA GLY A 846 32.69 -24.83 26.20
C GLY A 846 31.38 -24.85 25.42
N PHE A 847 31.17 -23.83 24.58
CA PHE A 847 29.99 -23.68 23.75
C PHE A 847 30.01 -24.71 22.60
N ASP A 848 29.01 -25.57 22.56
CA ASP A 848 28.82 -26.61 21.53
C ASP A 848 27.35 -26.98 21.50
N ILE A 849 26.65 -26.55 20.47
CA ILE A 849 25.20 -26.80 20.28
C ILE A 849 24.92 -27.45 18.92
N THR A 850 23.87 -28.25 18.87
CA THR A 850 23.29 -28.73 17.61
C THR A 850 21.88 -28.21 17.46
N LEU A 851 21.65 -27.51 16.37
CA LEU A 851 20.36 -26.93 15.99
C LEU A 851 19.67 -27.81 14.95
N THR A 852 18.39 -28.07 15.15
CA THR A 852 17.57 -28.79 14.16
C THR A 852 16.25 -28.08 14.01
N ALA A 853 15.92 -27.66 12.78
CA ALA A 853 14.62 -27.13 12.47
C ALA A 853 13.55 -28.24 12.51
N GLY A 854 12.43 -27.94 13.14
CA GLY A 854 11.18 -28.67 13.04
C GLY A 854 10.13 -27.77 12.42
N ALA A 855 8.90 -28.28 12.30
CA ALA A 855 7.77 -27.49 11.82
C ALA A 855 6.47 -27.88 12.53
N GLU A 856 5.61 -26.91 12.69
CA GLU A 856 4.23 -27.11 13.09
C GLU A 856 3.34 -27.29 11.84
N ASN A 857 2.38 -28.19 11.90
CA ASN A 857 1.60 -28.58 10.71
C ASN A 857 0.43 -27.65 10.33
N ASN A 858 0.26 -26.51 10.99
CA ASN A 858 -0.98 -25.71 10.93
C ASN A 858 -1.07 -24.81 9.69
N LEU A 859 0.01 -24.62 8.92
CA LEU A 859 0.07 -23.67 7.82
C LEU A 859 0.49 -24.29 6.48
N ALA A 860 0.34 -25.60 6.33
CA ALA A 860 0.72 -26.31 5.10
C ALA A 860 0.02 -25.80 3.82
N ALA A 861 -1.01 -24.96 3.94
CA ALA A 861 -1.68 -24.34 2.80
C ALA A 861 -0.95 -23.13 2.22
N LEU A 862 -0.01 -22.53 2.96
CA LEU A 862 0.69 -21.29 2.57
C LEU A 862 1.99 -21.51 1.81
N TYR A 863 2.62 -22.67 1.96
CA TYR A 863 3.90 -22.96 1.30
C TYR A 863 4.08 -24.46 1.11
N ASP A 864 4.92 -24.85 0.19
CA ASP A 864 5.29 -26.25 0.05
C ASP A 864 6.42 -26.66 1.01
N GLY A 865 6.70 -27.95 1.06
CA GLY A 865 7.69 -28.51 1.99
C GLY A 865 9.12 -28.03 1.74
N ASP A 866 9.41 -27.49 0.55
CA ASP A 866 10.77 -27.04 0.19
C ASP A 866 11.13 -25.74 0.92
N TYR A 867 10.18 -24.83 1.14
CA TYR A 867 10.39 -23.64 1.99
C TYR A 867 10.70 -24.02 3.44
N GLN A 868 9.97 -24.98 3.97
CA GLN A 868 10.21 -25.44 5.35
C GLN A 868 11.61 -26.04 5.54
N THR A 869 12.12 -26.75 4.55
CA THR A 869 13.48 -27.36 4.61
C THR A 869 14.59 -26.36 4.29
N SER A 870 14.25 -25.13 3.92
CA SER A 870 15.17 -24.06 3.56
C SER A 870 15.14 -22.89 4.54
N THR A 871 14.61 -23.09 5.75
CA THR A 871 14.64 -22.08 6.82
C THR A 871 16.04 -21.86 7.37
N GLY A 872 16.23 -20.79 8.10
CA GLY A 872 17.46 -20.48 8.79
C GLY A 872 17.22 -19.80 10.14
N ALA A 873 18.27 -19.47 10.81
CA ALA A 873 18.22 -18.78 12.09
C ALA A 873 19.40 -17.82 12.25
N LYS A 874 19.20 -16.77 13.05
CA LYS A 874 20.24 -15.88 13.55
C LYS A 874 20.54 -16.22 15.01
N ILE A 875 21.77 -16.57 15.30
CA ILE A 875 22.26 -16.83 16.66
C ILE A 875 22.94 -15.55 17.15
N SER A 876 22.33 -14.90 18.14
CA SER A 876 22.87 -13.70 18.77
C SER A 876 23.66 -14.10 20.04
N LEU A 877 24.92 -13.81 20.02
CA LEU A 877 25.88 -14.21 21.09
C LEU A 877 25.82 -13.19 22.24
N GLY A 878 25.67 -13.70 23.46
CA GLY A 878 25.72 -12.90 24.66
C GLY A 878 27.19 -12.58 25.09
N GLU A 879 27.31 -11.77 26.16
CA GLU A 879 28.59 -11.30 26.67
C GLU A 879 29.58 -12.45 26.96
N ALA A 880 29.10 -13.55 27.51
CA ALA A 880 29.90 -14.73 27.84
C ALA A 880 30.59 -15.39 26.62
N LEU A 881 29.98 -15.25 25.43
CA LEU A 881 30.46 -15.82 24.16
C LEU A 881 31.03 -14.75 23.22
N SER A 882 30.86 -13.48 23.56
CA SER A 882 31.34 -12.35 22.76
C SER A 882 32.87 -12.41 22.66
N GLY A 883 33.38 -12.30 21.44
CA GLY A 883 34.83 -12.38 21.20
C GLY A 883 35.41 -13.79 21.10
N MET A 884 34.62 -14.86 21.28
CA MET A 884 35.04 -16.22 20.96
C MET A 884 35.01 -16.44 19.43
N ASP A 885 35.90 -17.31 18.98
CA ASP A 885 35.91 -17.80 17.61
C ASP A 885 34.84 -18.90 17.47
N ILE A 886 33.66 -18.49 17.02
CA ILE A 886 32.50 -19.37 16.84
C ILE A 886 32.48 -19.86 15.39
N VAL A 887 32.39 -21.16 15.22
CA VAL A 887 32.36 -21.83 13.92
C VAL A 887 31.15 -22.75 13.81
N THR A 888 30.72 -23.01 12.56
CA THR A 888 29.59 -23.88 12.26
C THR A 888 29.89 -24.80 11.08
N ASP A 889 29.18 -25.92 11.01
CA ASP A 889 29.19 -26.84 9.89
C ASP A 889 27.99 -26.62 8.96
N ALA A 890 27.25 -25.51 9.09
CA ALA A 890 26.13 -25.17 8.20
C ALA A 890 26.60 -25.06 6.74
N ASP A 891 25.73 -25.49 5.80
CA ASP A 891 26.03 -25.41 4.37
C ASP A 891 26.05 -23.96 3.85
N VAL A 892 25.22 -23.09 4.44
CA VAL A 892 25.18 -21.63 4.17
C VAL A 892 25.26 -20.92 5.50
N TRP A 893 26.20 -20.01 5.62
CA TRP A 893 26.34 -19.20 6.83
C TRP A 893 27.15 -17.93 6.58
N HIS A 894 26.89 -16.91 7.38
CA HIS A 894 27.76 -15.73 7.49
C HIS A 894 27.75 -15.19 8.93
N ARG A 895 28.71 -14.37 9.26
CA ARG A 895 28.82 -13.74 10.58
C ARG A 895 28.93 -12.22 10.42
N ASP A 896 28.15 -11.48 11.20
CA ASP A 896 28.27 -10.05 11.37
C ASP A 896 28.38 -9.71 12.87
N GLY A 897 29.56 -9.31 13.31
CA GLY A 897 29.83 -9.04 14.72
C GLY A 897 29.52 -10.22 15.64
N ASN A 898 28.58 -10.06 16.54
CA ASN A 898 28.10 -11.10 17.47
C ASN A 898 26.92 -11.92 16.88
N GLU A 899 26.51 -11.66 15.67
CA GLU A 899 25.42 -12.35 15.01
C GLU A 899 25.96 -13.41 14.03
N LEU A 900 25.47 -14.63 14.14
CA LEU A 900 25.79 -15.75 13.24
C LEU A 900 24.50 -16.21 12.55
N TYR A 901 24.46 -16.11 11.25
CA TYR A 901 23.34 -16.57 10.41
C TYR A 901 23.65 -17.95 9.84
N VAL A 902 22.71 -18.88 9.98
CA VAL A 902 22.91 -20.26 9.55
C VAL A 902 21.67 -20.81 8.83
N SER A 903 21.88 -21.57 7.76
CA SER A 903 20.85 -22.40 7.16
C SER A 903 20.58 -23.63 8.04
N LEU A 904 19.30 -23.98 8.20
CA LEU A 904 18.85 -25.14 8.96
C LEU A 904 18.26 -26.26 8.06
N ASN A 905 18.73 -26.35 6.83
CA ASN A 905 18.34 -27.39 5.86
C ASN A 905 18.70 -28.83 6.32
N ARG A 906 19.56 -28.95 7.33
CA ARG A 906 19.92 -30.17 8.06
C ARG A 906 20.30 -29.80 9.50
N PRO A 907 20.50 -30.81 10.41
CA PRO A 907 21.07 -30.52 11.71
C PRO A 907 22.43 -29.82 11.57
N VAL A 908 22.58 -28.69 12.27
CA VAL A 908 23.75 -27.83 12.21
C VAL A 908 24.41 -27.77 13.58
N ARG A 909 25.71 -27.96 13.62
CA ARG A 909 26.54 -27.78 14.82
C ARG A 909 27.16 -26.39 14.83
N VAL A 910 27.10 -25.73 15.99
CA VAL A 910 27.74 -24.44 16.24
C VAL A 910 28.59 -24.60 17.52
N TYR A 911 29.85 -24.23 17.46
CA TYR A 911 30.80 -24.46 18.59
C TYR A 911 31.88 -23.39 18.63
N ALA A 912 32.50 -23.21 19.82
CA ALA A 912 33.67 -22.36 19.95
C ALA A 912 34.91 -23.15 19.53
N ALA A 913 35.71 -22.57 18.61
CA ALA A 913 36.97 -23.18 18.20
C ALA A 913 38.05 -23.02 19.28
N GLN A 914 38.89 -24.05 19.46
CA GLN A 914 40.00 -24.00 20.40
C GLN A 914 41.22 -23.21 19.86
N GLU A 915 41.31 -23.05 18.56
CA GLU A 915 42.35 -22.27 17.88
C GLU A 915 41.64 -21.43 16.79
N GLU A 916 42.19 -20.23 16.53
CA GLU A 916 41.68 -19.36 15.45
C GLU A 916 41.66 -20.13 14.11
N GLN A 917 40.49 -20.42 13.61
CA GLN A 917 40.32 -21.13 12.34
C GLN A 917 40.02 -20.10 11.26
N SER A 918 40.81 -20.08 10.21
CA SER A 918 40.46 -19.38 9.00
C SER A 918 39.21 -20.09 8.41
N ALA A 919 38.08 -19.39 8.36
CA ALA A 919 36.92 -19.87 7.61
C ALA A 919 37.37 -20.09 6.17
N GLY A 920 37.30 -21.33 5.67
CA GLY A 920 37.50 -21.62 4.26
C GLY A 920 36.47 -20.93 3.39
N THR A 921 36.65 -20.96 2.08
CA THR A 921 35.61 -20.49 1.16
C THR A 921 34.35 -21.33 1.33
N HIS A 922 33.19 -20.68 1.49
CA HIS A 922 31.91 -21.31 1.78
C HIS A 922 30.76 -20.48 1.22
N LEU A 923 29.56 -21.04 1.20
CA LEU A 923 28.34 -20.32 0.78
C LEU A 923 27.91 -19.34 1.90
N THR A 924 27.69 -18.09 1.52
CA THR A 924 27.22 -17.06 2.46
C THR A 924 25.74 -16.72 2.24
N ARG A 925 25.19 -17.02 1.04
CA ARG A 925 23.82 -16.71 0.69
C ARG A 925 23.25 -17.69 -0.32
N VAL A 926 21.97 -18.07 -0.12
CA VAL A 926 21.10 -18.73 -1.10
C VAL A 926 19.69 -18.18 -0.87
N ASN A 927 19.07 -17.52 -1.86
CA ASN A 927 17.87 -16.71 -1.65
C ASN A 927 16.54 -17.47 -1.76
N LEU A 928 16.52 -18.60 -2.44
CA LEU A 928 15.30 -19.40 -2.67
C LEU A 928 15.50 -20.83 -2.13
N PRO A 929 14.41 -21.57 -1.91
CA PRO A 929 14.49 -22.97 -1.52
C PRO A 929 15.35 -23.81 -2.44
N ALA A 930 16.30 -24.53 -1.86
CA ALA A 930 17.26 -25.33 -2.61
C ALA A 930 17.76 -26.55 -1.83
N MET A 931 18.08 -27.61 -2.54
CA MET A 931 18.92 -28.69 -2.01
C MET A 931 20.39 -28.31 -2.18
N ILE A 932 21.13 -28.28 -1.06
CA ILE A 932 22.52 -27.83 -1.01
C ILE A 932 23.40 -29.02 -0.62
N SER A 933 24.55 -29.11 -1.28
CA SER A 933 25.65 -30.02 -0.92
C SER A 933 26.95 -29.26 -1.12
N SER A 934 27.72 -29.10 -0.07
CA SER A 934 29.00 -28.38 -0.08
C SER A 934 30.11 -29.19 0.57
N ASP A 935 31.37 -28.95 0.12
CA ASP A 935 32.60 -29.45 0.70
C ASP A 935 33.71 -28.39 0.54
N ASP A 936 34.93 -28.71 0.96
CA ASP A 936 36.08 -27.79 0.85
C ASP A 936 36.45 -27.39 -0.59
N ALA A 937 35.99 -28.13 -1.61
CA ALA A 937 36.31 -27.91 -3.02
C ALA A 937 35.24 -27.12 -3.75
N GLY A 938 34.01 -27.11 -3.26
CA GLY A 938 32.90 -26.42 -3.92
C GLY A 938 31.55 -26.77 -3.39
N ALA A 939 30.52 -26.32 -4.11
CA ALA A 939 29.12 -26.54 -3.76
C ALA A 939 28.27 -26.86 -4.97
N SER A 940 27.20 -27.62 -4.75
CA SER A 940 26.10 -27.83 -5.70
C SER A 940 24.81 -27.33 -5.06
N VAL A 941 24.17 -26.36 -5.69
CA VAL A 941 22.90 -25.77 -5.25
C VAL A 941 21.85 -26.07 -6.33
N LYS A 942 20.84 -26.85 -5.97
CA LYS A 942 19.73 -27.21 -6.82
C LYS A 942 18.47 -26.52 -6.31
N PHE A 943 18.06 -25.46 -6.95
CA PHE A 943 16.84 -24.72 -6.62
C PHE A 943 15.59 -25.57 -6.85
N SER A 944 14.59 -25.38 -6.02
CA SER A 944 13.30 -26.07 -6.08
C SER A 944 12.29 -25.33 -6.94
N GLU A 945 12.46 -24.03 -7.11
CA GLU A 945 11.59 -23.19 -7.93
C GLU A 945 12.37 -22.19 -8.79
N GLY A 946 11.67 -21.58 -9.75
CA GLY A 946 12.21 -20.55 -10.61
C GLY A 946 12.08 -19.15 -10.02
N GLY A 947 12.62 -18.18 -10.71
CA GLY A 947 12.69 -16.79 -10.31
C GLY A 947 14.11 -16.23 -10.46
N LEU A 948 14.46 -15.23 -9.69
CA LEU A 948 15.81 -14.73 -9.58
C LEU A 948 16.57 -15.57 -8.55
N MET A 949 17.42 -16.48 -9.03
CA MET A 949 18.24 -17.36 -8.18
C MET A 949 19.59 -16.72 -7.90
N GLU A 950 19.93 -16.58 -6.61
CA GLU A 950 21.18 -15.98 -6.15
C GLU A 950 21.95 -16.93 -5.23
N VAL A 951 23.27 -17.04 -5.46
CA VAL A 951 24.21 -17.76 -4.58
C VAL A 951 25.42 -16.89 -4.36
N ALA A 952 25.76 -16.60 -3.10
CA ALA A 952 26.97 -15.87 -2.74
C ALA A 952 27.98 -16.81 -2.02
N VAL A 953 29.27 -16.51 -2.22
CA VAL A 953 30.40 -17.28 -1.73
C VAL A 953 31.40 -16.32 -1.07
N SER A 954 31.91 -16.66 0.10
CA SER A 954 32.80 -15.83 0.96
C SER A 954 34.19 -15.51 0.34
N GLY A 955 34.48 -15.92 -0.88
CA GLY A 955 35.78 -15.70 -1.48
C GLY A 955 35.76 -15.85 -2.99
N ASP A 956 36.90 -16.25 -3.56
CA ASP A 956 36.97 -16.53 -4.98
C ASP A 956 36.28 -17.84 -5.30
N ALA A 957 35.42 -17.83 -6.31
CA ALA A 957 34.74 -19.00 -6.81
C ALA A 957 34.37 -18.82 -8.27
N TYR A 958 34.18 -19.92 -8.99
CA TYR A 958 33.72 -19.92 -10.37
C TYR A 958 32.73 -21.04 -10.65
N THR A 959 31.97 -20.91 -11.73
CA THR A 959 31.05 -21.94 -12.20
C THR A 959 31.17 -22.18 -13.69
N THR A 960 30.94 -23.43 -14.10
CA THR A 960 30.79 -23.82 -15.52
C THR A 960 29.33 -24.10 -15.89
N SER A 961 28.41 -23.87 -14.96
CA SER A 961 26.96 -24.00 -15.21
C SER A 961 26.49 -22.90 -16.15
N GLU A 962 25.80 -23.26 -17.22
CA GLU A 962 25.35 -22.31 -18.23
C GLU A 962 24.20 -21.42 -17.71
N GLY A 963 24.15 -20.16 -18.13
CA GLY A 963 23.10 -19.21 -17.82
C GLY A 963 23.29 -18.42 -16.51
N TRP A 964 24.41 -18.64 -15.80
CA TRP A 964 24.74 -17.91 -14.57
C TRP A 964 25.67 -16.74 -14.87
N ALA A 965 25.28 -15.57 -14.42
CA ALA A 965 26.14 -14.39 -14.35
C ALA A 965 26.87 -14.34 -13.01
N TYR A 966 28.03 -13.68 -12.93
CA TYR A 966 28.72 -13.47 -11.66
C TYR A 966 29.21 -12.03 -11.53
N SER A 967 29.36 -11.60 -10.30
CA SER A 967 29.94 -10.32 -9.94
C SER A 967 30.69 -10.45 -8.60
N LYS A 968 31.55 -9.48 -8.29
CA LYS A 968 32.13 -9.34 -6.95
C LYS A 968 31.37 -8.27 -6.19
N THR A 969 31.02 -8.56 -4.94
CA THR A 969 30.46 -7.56 -4.03
C THR A 969 31.57 -6.64 -3.48
N GLU A 970 31.21 -5.53 -2.87
CA GLU A 970 32.17 -4.65 -2.21
C GLU A 970 32.87 -5.34 -1.02
N SER A 971 32.19 -6.27 -0.36
CA SER A 971 32.76 -7.13 0.70
C SER A 971 33.75 -8.18 0.20
N GLY A 972 33.87 -8.35 -1.13
CA GLY A 972 34.76 -9.32 -1.76
C GLY A 972 34.17 -10.71 -1.98
N GLU A 973 32.88 -10.88 -1.73
CA GLU A 973 32.16 -12.12 -2.03
C GLU A 973 32.00 -12.31 -3.55
N THR A 974 31.91 -13.54 -4.01
CA THR A 974 31.50 -13.88 -5.38
C THR A 974 29.98 -14.13 -5.38
N LEU A 975 29.23 -13.32 -6.11
CA LEU A 975 27.80 -13.45 -6.29
C LEU A 975 27.49 -14.05 -7.66
N PHE A 976 26.78 -15.17 -7.70
CA PHE A 976 26.22 -15.80 -8.89
C PHE A 976 24.73 -15.52 -8.95
N THR A 977 24.23 -15.11 -10.13
CA THR A 977 22.82 -14.84 -10.37
C THR A 977 22.34 -15.50 -11.65
N CYS A 978 21.13 -16.04 -11.61
CA CYS A 978 20.43 -16.56 -12.78
C CYS A 978 18.95 -16.25 -12.68
N TYR A 979 18.39 -15.67 -13.72
CA TYR A 979 16.94 -15.55 -13.85
C TYR A 979 16.41 -16.63 -14.80
N ASP A 980 15.47 -17.43 -14.33
CA ASP A 980 14.73 -18.41 -15.14
C ASP A 980 13.39 -18.71 -14.48
N ALA A 981 12.32 -18.75 -15.25
CA ALA A 981 10.99 -19.15 -14.77
C ALA A 981 10.94 -20.60 -14.24
N SER A 982 11.95 -21.40 -14.55
CA SER A 982 12.09 -22.78 -14.10
C SER A 982 13.29 -22.94 -13.16
N PRO A 983 13.24 -23.88 -12.20
CA PRO A 983 14.34 -24.10 -11.26
C PRO A 983 15.62 -24.52 -12.00
N ARG A 984 16.75 -24.00 -11.52
CA ARG A 984 18.10 -24.29 -12.06
C ARG A 984 18.99 -24.94 -11.02
N THR A 985 20.10 -25.49 -11.51
CA THR A 985 21.20 -25.99 -10.67
C THR A 985 22.46 -25.24 -11.00
N ILE A 986 23.22 -24.86 -9.99
CA ILE A 986 24.58 -24.33 -10.12
C ILE A 986 25.55 -25.27 -9.42
N ASN A 987 26.68 -25.56 -10.10
CA ASN A 987 27.83 -26.21 -9.50
C ASN A 987 28.98 -25.20 -9.43
N ILE A 988 29.45 -24.95 -8.23
CA ILE A 988 30.44 -23.92 -7.91
C ILE A 988 31.72 -24.62 -7.49
N THR A 989 32.85 -24.15 -7.99
CA THR A 989 34.17 -24.54 -7.54
C THR A 989 34.77 -23.38 -6.75
N PHE A 990 35.30 -23.67 -5.56
CA PHE A 990 35.94 -22.68 -4.71
C PHE A 990 37.39 -22.44 -5.15
N GLY A 991 37.78 -21.16 -5.19
CA GLY A 991 39.08 -20.70 -5.65
C GLY A 991 39.04 -19.99 -7.00
N GLU A 992 40.22 -19.56 -7.49
CA GLU A 992 40.37 -18.88 -8.77
C GLU A 992 40.23 -19.87 -9.93
N GLU A 993 39.62 -19.41 -11.04
CA GLU A 993 39.57 -20.16 -12.30
C GLU A 993 40.99 -20.33 -12.82
N ALA A 994 41.42 -21.57 -13.13
CA ALA A 994 42.78 -21.93 -13.47
C ALA A 994 43.22 -21.49 -14.89
#